data_541b1f25da04418559ebd0783ecbacf8
#
_entry.id   541b1f25da04418559ebd0783ecbacf8
#
_cell.length_a   1.000
_cell.length_b   1.000
_cell.length_c   1.000
_cell.angle_alpha   90.00
_cell.angle_beta   90.00
_cell.angle_gamma   90.00
#
_symmetry.space_group_name_H-M   'P 1'
#
loop_
_entity.id
_entity.type
_entity.pdbx_description
1 polymer ?
#
loop_
_entity_poly.entity_id
_entity_poly.type
_entity_poly.pdbx_seq_one_letter_code
_entity_poly.pdbx_strand_id
1 'polypeptide(L)'
;MRFVRLLAAQICVGSLMCSTAIATNLVTGNGFGFAVVSPETATVSKFYAHPYSFTRPDPAKPLSEGVATANFIKSMRWVGRSVHGISTEYERDSQVIHARSSAGDAFFFMPFGLRQAALIIDSEPPVAGPAGEWDVEWSRPVRMRRVLRIAGQEVELLKFDGIDESLLLIPLGPPQPTRPAVAGARHDLAGSSAWALVSLESDGELQRTVRRVDRWRAESGPRRLRKREIAELERWRASPPAGVSEAELHLWRQSEVMLRMAQSREPNRPRRYGNGLIVASLPDGVWFTPWVRDMAWATVALARMGHRAEARAALLAYFNARPTGKMRAQTGGADYQISVVRYFGNGAEEPFFTMEGSTNIEFDDWGEALWALGEYMRRYHDRALLATRTHRGRLYEAVRDYVVKPLISNLEPYDGGLIVAADTSIWEEREKDKKHFAFSTAEAIVGLQEFARLARQEGDGSTRAEVLKSVALLKRGFKAAFIRGGKLHGTLEKGVKNDIDGALLTIIDLGVVTDPAVVRNTVDRMELLKVASGGYRRVRSTYTDPAIFEYWYERQEFLFVDFSLAEVYRHLGRNDEARKILERIVSKAAEDHDIIPEMYVAVPCRLFPGRVGDPTGARPMVGYGAGAYVLDLLSRERAGNNNSSRPAHEIPETH
;
A
#
# COMPACT_ATOMS: atom_id res chain seq x y z
N MET A 1 -4.88 -25.52 6.76
CA MET A 1 -5.15 -26.23 5.47
C MET A 1 -6.27 -25.62 4.61
N ARG A 2 -7.36 -25.06 5.15
CA ARG A 2 -8.43 -24.45 4.32
C ARG A 2 -8.08 -23.06 3.78
N PHE A 3 -7.22 -22.28 4.41
CA PHE A 3 -6.89 -20.91 4.02
C PHE A 3 -5.92 -20.82 2.84
N VAL A 4 -4.89 -21.69 2.79
CA VAL A 4 -4.05 -21.83 1.58
C VAL A 4 -4.85 -22.38 0.42
N ARG A 5 -5.88 -23.19 0.69
CA ARG A 5 -6.83 -23.59 -0.35
C ARG A 5 -7.74 -22.44 -0.81
N LEU A 6 -8.05 -21.44 0.03
CA LEU A 6 -8.80 -20.26 -0.38
C LEU A 6 -7.92 -19.20 -1.07
N LEU A 7 -6.71 -18.92 -0.57
CA LEU A 7 -5.74 -18.10 -1.30
C LEU A 7 -5.31 -18.79 -2.61
N ALA A 8 -5.00 -20.09 -2.56
CA ALA A 8 -4.78 -20.88 -3.77
C ALA A 8 -6.02 -21.00 -4.65
N ALA A 9 -7.24 -21.02 -4.10
CA ALA A 9 -8.47 -21.04 -4.88
C ALA A 9 -8.84 -19.69 -5.49
N GLN A 10 -8.56 -18.57 -4.85
CA GLN A 10 -8.69 -17.24 -5.49
C GLN A 10 -7.64 -17.01 -6.58
N ILE A 11 -6.44 -17.57 -6.43
CA ILE A 11 -5.41 -17.58 -7.47
C ILE A 11 -5.69 -18.67 -8.54
N CYS A 12 -6.40 -19.75 -8.21
CA CYS A 12 -6.58 -20.92 -9.08
C CYS A 12 -7.84 -20.99 -9.93
N VAL A 13 -8.80 -20.07 -9.84
CA VAL A 13 -10.05 -20.12 -10.65
C VAL A 13 -9.90 -19.46 -12.03
N GLY A 14 -8.73 -19.05 -12.45
CA GLY A 14 -8.57 -18.33 -13.70
C GLY A 14 -7.43 -18.69 -14.62
N SER A 15 -6.96 -19.93 -14.75
CA SER A 15 -6.07 -20.18 -15.90
C SER A 15 -5.70 -21.64 -16.11
N LEU A 16 -6.43 -22.30 -16.95
CA LEU A 16 -5.91 -23.26 -17.91
C LEU A 16 -5.70 -22.49 -19.23
N MET A 17 -4.56 -21.87 -19.42
CA MET A 17 -4.07 -21.46 -20.77
C MET A 17 -2.57 -21.16 -20.72
N CYS A 18 -1.93 -21.40 -21.82
CA CYS A 18 -0.53 -21.19 -22.19
C CYS A 18 0.16 -19.93 -21.60
N SER A 19 1.44 -20.09 -21.35
CA SER A 19 2.46 -19.15 -20.88
C SER A 19 2.57 -17.83 -21.67
N THR A 20 1.60 -16.96 -21.53
CA THR A 20 1.77 -15.52 -21.79
C THR A 20 1.92 -14.82 -20.45
N ALA A 21 2.84 -13.88 -20.33
CA ALA A 21 2.93 -13.02 -19.16
C ALA A 21 1.54 -12.44 -18.90
N ILE A 22 0.99 -12.64 -17.70
CA ILE A 22 -0.31 -12.07 -17.34
C ILE A 22 -0.04 -10.60 -17.03
N ALA A 23 -0.48 -9.71 -17.93
CA ALA A 23 -0.38 -8.27 -17.73
C ALA A 23 -1.05 -7.86 -16.41
N THR A 24 -0.48 -6.88 -15.72
CA THR A 24 -1.04 -6.35 -14.48
C THR A 24 -2.36 -5.65 -14.77
N ASN A 25 -3.40 -5.95 -14.00
CA ASN A 25 -4.66 -5.21 -14.09
C ASN A 25 -4.46 -3.74 -13.70
N LEU A 26 -5.09 -2.84 -14.44
CA LEU A 26 -5.07 -1.42 -14.16
C LEU A 26 -6.10 -1.06 -13.11
N VAL A 27 -5.75 -0.14 -12.22
CA VAL A 27 -6.60 0.25 -11.10
C VAL A 27 -6.83 1.76 -11.14
N THR A 28 -8.07 2.18 -10.95
CA THR A 28 -8.42 3.56 -10.67
C THR A 28 -9.08 3.66 -9.31
N GLY A 29 -8.77 4.73 -8.58
CA GLY A 29 -9.28 4.95 -7.23
C GLY A 29 -9.24 6.43 -6.84
N ASN A 30 -10.01 6.82 -5.82
CA ASN A 30 -10.08 8.20 -5.34
C ASN A 30 -10.07 8.33 -3.81
N GLY A 31 -9.69 7.28 -3.11
CA GLY A 31 -9.71 7.22 -1.65
C GLY A 31 -11.08 6.91 -1.04
N PHE A 32 -12.11 6.68 -1.87
CA PHE A 32 -13.45 6.25 -1.47
C PHE A 32 -13.85 4.93 -2.14
N GLY A 33 -13.18 4.56 -3.21
CA GLY A 33 -13.43 3.34 -3.95
C GLY A 33 -12.31 3.00 -4.92
N PHE A 34 -12.40 1.78 -5.48
CA PHE A 34 -11.52 1.31 -6.55
C PHE A 34 -12.32 0.63 -7.65
N ALA A 35 -11.84 0.77 -8.88
CA ALA A 35 -12.25 -0.08 -9.99
C ALA A 35 -11.03 -0.72 -10.64
N VAL A 36 -11.18 -1.96 -11.10
CA VAL A 36 -10.13 -2.77 -11.72
C VAL A 36 -10.50 -3.04 -13.16
N VAL A 37 -9.57 -2.77 -14.06
CA VAL A 37 -9.74 -2.91 -15.52
C VAL A 37 -8.69 -3.87 -16.06
N SER A 38 -9.13 -4.89 -16.80
CA SER A 38 -8.22 -5.78 -17.53
C SER A 38 -7.61 -5.03 -18.71
N PRO A 39 -6.27 -4.96 -18.85
CA PRO A 39 -5.64 -4.26 -19.97
C PRO A 39 -5.86 -4.96 -21.30
N GLU A 40 -6.05 -6.28 -21.33
CA GLU A 40 -6.19 -7.07 -22.54
C GLU A 40 -7.58 -6.95 -23.17
N THR A 41 -8.60 -6.67 -22.36
CA THR A 41 -10.00 -6.71 -22.79
C THR A 41 -10.78 -5.43 -22.50
N ALA A 42 -10.17 -4.45 -21.82
CA ALA A 42 -10.82 -3.25 -21.29
C ALA A 42 -12.08 -3.59 -20.44
N THR A 43 -12.10 -4.77 -19.83
CA THR A 43 -13.22 -5.21 -18.98
C THR A 43 -13.02 -4.68 -17.57
N VAL A 44 -14.01 -3.97 -17.05
CA VAL A 44 -14.07 -3.67 -15.60
C VAL A 44 -14.48 -4.95 -14.89
N SER A 45 -13.56 -5.49 -14.11
CA SER A 45 -13.74 -6.77 -13.38
C SER A 45 -14.23 -6.57 -11.96
N LYS A 46 -14.04 -5.38 -11.39
CA LYS A 46 -14.40 -5.05 -10.01
C LYS A 46 -14.72 -3.57 -9.88
N PHE A 47 -15.69 -3.25 -9.04
CA PHE A 47 -15.93 -1.91 -8.52
C PHE A 47 -16.26 -2.00 -7.04
N TYR A 48 -15.29 -1.63 -6.22
CA TYR A 48 -15.40 -1.61 -4.77
C TYR A 48 -15.81 -0.22 -4.29
N ALA A 49 -16.89 -0.17 -3.52
CA ALA A 49 -17.20 0.98 -2.70
C ALA A 49 -16.59 0.79 -1.32
N HIS A 50 -16.13 1.88 -0.71
CA HIS A 50 -15.50 1.87 0.60
C HIS A 50 -14.39 0.81 0.71
N PRO A 51 -13.36 0.86 -0.15
CA PRO A 51 -12.32 -0.16 -0.21
C PRO A 51 -11.54 -0.28 1.10
N TYR A 52 -11.55 0.78 1.89
CA TYR A 52 -10.87 0.84 3.18
C TYR A 52 -11.72 0.27 4.33
N SER A 53 -13.01 0.10 4.16
CA SER A 53 -13.83 -0.81 4.95
C SER A 53 -14.02 -2.16 4.25
N PHE A 54 -13.18 -2.43 3.27
CA PHE A 54 -13.18 -3.61 2.43
C PHE A 54 -13.03 -4.91 3.23
N THR A 55 -12.22 -4.86 4.27
CA THR A 55 -12.18 -5.91 5.28
C THR A 55 -12.71 -5.36 6.59
N ARG A 56 -13.63 -6.08 7.20
CA ARG A 56 -14.16 -5.81 8.54
C ARG A 56 -14.13 -7.08 9.37
N PRO A 57 -14.05 -6.99 10.71
CA PRO A 57 -14.08 -8.17 11.54
C PRO A 57 -15.30 -9.03 11.25
N ASP A 58 -15.10 -10.34 11.05
CA ASP A 58 -16.19 -11.30 10.97
C ASP A 58 -16.66 -11.61 12.40
N PRO A 59 -17.91 -11.26 12.78
CA PRO A 59 -18.42 -11.56 14.12
C PRO A 59 -18.44 -13.05 14.46
N ALA A 60 -18.54 -13.93 13.43
CA ALA A 60 -18.51 -15.37 13.61
C ALA A 60 -17.09 -15.93 13.79
N LYS A 61 -16.06 -15.12 13.44
CA LYS A 61 -14.65 -15.50 13.49
C LYS A 61 -13.82 -14.35 14.08
N PRO A 62 -14.00 -14.02 15.37
CA PRO A 62 -13.46 -12.78 15.95
C PRO A 62 -11.93 -12.67 15.95
N LEU A 63 -11.22 -13.74 15.64
CA LEU A 63 -9.77 -13.80 15.62
C LEU A 63 -9.19 -14.05 14.22
N SER A 64 -10.01 -14.07 13.18
CA SER A 64 -9.54 -14.33 11.81
C SER A 64 -10.23 -13.41 10.83
N GLU A 65 -9.72 -13.38 9.64
CA GLU A 65 -10.15 -12.76 8.40
C GLU A 65 -11.39 -11.85 8.45
N GLY A 66 -11.25 -10.71 7.85
CA GLY A 66 -12.37 -9.84 7.61
C GLY A 66 -13.34 -10.37 6.55
N VAL A 67 -14.56 -9.91 6.62
CA VAL A 67 -15.55 -10.08 5.54
C VAL A 67 -15.22 -9.06 4.46
N ALA A 68 -15.04 -9.51 3.23
CA ALA A 68 -14.90 -8.63 2.08
C ALA A 68 -16.16 -7.77 1.92
N THR A 69 -15.99 -6.47 1.76
CA THR A 69 -17.08 -5.55 1.46
C THR A 69 -17.50 -5.60 0.00
N ALA A 70 -18.52 -4.86 -0.35
CA ALA A 70 -19.22 -4.97 -1.60
C ALA A 70 -18.34 -4.72 -2.83
N ASN A 71 -18.22 -5.72 -3.67
CA ASN A 71 -17.94 -5.54 -5.07
C ASN A 71 -19.25 -5.52 -5.84
N PHE A 72 -19.56 -4.48 -6.58
CA PHE A 72 -20.80 -4.39 -7.36
C PHE A 72 -20.73 -5.12 -8.70
N ILE A 73 -19.56 -5.12 -9.34
CA ILE A 73 -19.38 -5.60 -10.71
C ILE A 73 -18.65 -6.94 -10.69
N LYS A 74 -19.17 -7.93 -11.38
CA LYS A 74 -18.47 -9.15 -11.72
C LYS A 74 -17.72 -9.00 -13.05
N SER A 75 -18.38 -8.39 -14.04
CA SER A 75 -17.78 -8.04 -15.31
C SER A 75 -18.60 -6.94 -16.00
N MET A 76 -17.92 -5.95 -16.55
CA MET A 76 -18.54 -4.96 -17.42
C MET A 76 -17.71 -4.85 -18.69
N ARG A 77 -18.32 -5.15 -19.80
CA ARG A 77 -17.66 -5.25 -21.10
C ARG A 77 -18.23 -4.28 -22.10
N TRP A 78 -17.38 -3.77 -22.93
CA TRP A 78 -17.81 -3.01 -24.09
C TRP A 78 -18.49 -3.91 -25.12
N VAL A 79 -19.73 -3.58 -25.50
CA VAL A 79 -20.51 -4.32 -26.49
C VAL A 79 -20.49 -3.55 -27.80
N GLY A 80 -19.99 -4.17 -28.85
CA GLY A 80 -19.98 -3.59 -30.20
C GLY A 80 -19.58 -4.62 -31.23
N ARG A 81 -19.95 -4.38 -32.50
CA ARG A 81 -19.53 -5.24 -33.60
C ARG A 81 -18.01 -5.25 -33.69
N SER A 82 -17.41 -6.39 -33.32
CA SER A 82 -15.98 -6.67 -33.49
C SER A 82 -15.06 -5.68 -32.77
N VAL A 83 -15.07 -5.69 -31.43
CA VAL A 83 -14.00 -5.03 -30.64
C VAL A 83 -12.72 -5.83 -30.82
N HIS A 84 -11.83 -5.38 -31.71
CA HIS A 84 -10.53 -5.98 -31.97
C HIS A 84 -9.42 -4.97 -31.67
N GLY A 85 -8.22 -5.47 -31.36
CA GLY A 85 -7.04 -4.64 -31.16
C GLY A 85 -7.17 -3.70 -29.96
N ILE A 86 -7.64 -4.22 -28.82
CA ILE A 86 -7.71 -3.43 -27.59
C ILE A 86 -6.30 -3.16 -27.08
N SER A 87 -5.99 -1.89 -26.81
CA SER A 87 -4.85 -1.48 -26.02
C SER A 87 -5.35 -0.62 -24.86
N THR A 88 -4.83 -0.86 -23.67
CA THR A 88 -5.25 -0.16 -22.45
C THR A 88 -4.03 0.32 -21.69
N GLU A 89 -4.03 1.59 -21.30
CA GLU A 89 -2.91 2.23 -20.62
C GLU A 89 -3.40 3.31 -19.63
N TYR A 90 -2.54 3.80 -18.76
CA TYR A 90 -2.83 5.01 -18.00
C TYR A 90 -2.62 6.26 -18.86
N GLU A 91 -3.59 7.17 -18.88
CA GLU A 91 -3.46 8.44 -19.61
C GLU A 91 -2.54 9.39 -18.80
N ARG A 92 -1.38 9.73 -19.38
CA ARG A 92 -0.44 10.71 -18.81
C ARG A 92 -0.02 10.43 -17.36
N ASP A 93 0.35 9.19 -17.08
CA ASP A 93 0.78 8.77 -15.73
C ASP A 93 -0.26 9.14 -14.65
N SER A 94 -1.54 8.96 -14.93
CA SER A 94 -2.65 9.31 -14.03
C SER A 94 -3.44 8.08 -13.59
N GLN A 95 -4.46 8.26 -12.77
CA GLN A 95 -5.44 7.22 -12.49
C GLN A 95 -6.51 7.05 -13.57
N VAL A 96 -6.44 7.82 -14.66
CA VAL A 96 -7.35 7.68 -15.79
C VAL A 96 -6.87 6.55 -16.68
N ILE A 97 -7.66 5.52 -16.83
CA ILE A 97 -7.38 4.37 -17.68
C ILE A 97 -8.01 4.65 -19.05
N HIS A 98 -7.20 4.61 -20.09
CA HIS A 98 -7.60 4.80 -21.48
C HIS A 98 -7.55 3.47 -22.22
N ALA A 99 -8.68 3.03 -22.74
CA ALA A 99 -8.79 1.87 -23.62
C ALA A 99 -9.08 2.33 -25.04
N ARG A 100 -8.28 1.89 -25.99
CA ARG A 100 -8.46 2.12 -27.44
C ARG A 100 -8.90 0.83 -28.10
N SER A 101 -9.80 0.93 -29.06
CA SER A 101 -10.24 -0.20 -29.87
C SER A 101 -10.71 0.26 -31.25
N SER A 102 -11.02 -0.68 -32.13
CA SER A 102 -11.70 -0.39 -33.41
C SER A 102 -13.08 0.23 -33.24
N ALA A 103 -13.69 0.11 -32.04
CA ALA A 103 -14.99 0.68 -31.71
C ALA A 103 -14.90 2.12 -31.15
N GLY A 104 -13.71 2.69 -31.02
CA GLY A 104 -13.44 4.00 -30.44
C GLY A 104 -12.62 3.94 -29.17
N ASP A 105 -12.68 5.00 -28.38
CA ASP A 105 -11.97 5.16 -27.13
C ASP A 105 -12.91 5.07 -25.93
N ALA A 106 -12.44 4.48 -24.83
CA ALA A 106 -13.14 4.48 -23.55
C ALA A 106 -12.19 4.88 -22.42
N PHE A 107 -12.71 5.64 -21.48
CA PHE A 107 -11.96 6.11 -20.32
C PHE A 107 -12.66 5.69 -19.03
N PHE A 108 -11.87 5.14 -18.11
CA PHE A 108 -12.35 4.72 -16.80
C PHE A 108 -11.58 5.48 -15.74
N PHE A 109 -12.27 6.14 -14.83
CA PHE A 109 -11.60 6.84 -13.74
C PHE A 109 -12.52 7.13 -12.55
N MET A 110 -11.93 7.26 -11.38
CA MET A 110 -12.61 7.67 -10.17
C MET A 110 -12.14 9.08 -9.78
N PRO A 111 -13.03 10.10 -9.89
CA PRO A 111 -12.62 11.49 -9.70
C PRO A 111 -12.26 11.81 -8.25
N PHE A 112 -11.11 12.41 -8.02
CA PHE A 112 -10.72 12.95 -6.70
C PHE A 112 -11.60 14.12 -6.25
N GLY A 113 -12.18 14.85 -7.18
CA GLY A 113 -13.14 15.92 -6.89
C GLY A 113 -14.48 15.44 -6.32
N LEU A 114 -14.84 14.17 -6.52
CA LEU A 114 -16.01 13.55 -5.92
C LEU A 114 -15.63 12.83 -4.62
N ARG A 115 -16.08 13.34 -3.48
CA ARG A 115 -15.85 12.71 -2.17
C ARG A 115 -16.82 11.56 -1.92
N GLN A 116 -16.78 10.57 -2.81
CA GLN A 116 -17.65 9.39 -2.84
C GLN A 116 -17.05 8.34 -3.79
N ALA A 117 -17.33 7.05 -3.57
CA ALA A 117 -16.96 6.02 -4.52
C ALA A 117 -17.81 6.20 -5.80
N ALA A 118 -17.17 6.71 -6.84
CA ALA A 118 -17.83 6.98 -8.12
C ALA A 118 -16.90 6.57 -9.28
N LEU A 119 -17.32 5.58 -10.06
CA LEU A 119 -16.64 5.19 -11.28
C LEU A 119 -17.27 5.95 -12.46
N ILE A 120 -16.47 6.71 -13.17
CA ILE A 120 -16.85 7.36 -14.43
C ILE A 120 -16.40 6.49 -15.59
N ILE A 121 -17.31 6.28 -16.52
CA ILE A 121 -17.06 5.64 -17.82
C ILE A 121 -17.41 6.66 -18.87
N ASP A 122 -16.46 7.02 -19.70
CA ASP A 122 -16.63 7.98 -20.79
C ASP A 122 -16.21 7.33 -22.11
N SER A 123 -17.13 7.20 -23.06
CA SER A 123 -16.91 6.56 -24.35
C SER A 123 -16.94 7.59 -25.47
N GLU A 124 -15.87 7.67 -26.24
CA GLU A 124 -15.76 8.48 -27.44
C GLU A 124 -15.93 7.57 -28.67
N PRO A 125 -17.10 7.58 -29.35
CA PRO A 125 -17.30 6.75 -30.53
C PRO A 125 -16.40 7.20 -31.68
N PRO A 126 -16.05 6.31 -32.61
CA PRO A 126 -15.43 6.70 -33.88
C PRO A 126 -16.35 7.65 -34.65
N VAL A 127 -15.80 8.47 -35.53
CA VAL A 127 -16.39 9.65 -36.19
C VAL A 127 -17.82 9.46 -36.77
N ALA A 128 -18.34 8.24 -36.90
CA ALA A 128 -19.68 7.93 -37.41
C ALA A 128 -20.24 6.63 -36.80
N GLY A 129 -20.53 6.60 -35.51
CA GLY A 129 -21.12 5.41 -34.87
C GLY A 129 -21.93 5.73 -33.61
N PRO A 130 -22.82 4.83 -33.17
CA PRO A 130 -23.47 4.95 -31.86
C PRO A 130 -22.40 4.88 -30.76
N ALA A 131 -22.65 5.57 -29.64
CA ALA A 131 -21.86 5.43 -28.43
C ALA A 131 -21.82 3.96 -27.99
N GLY A 132 -20.69 3.53 -27.43
CA GLY A 132 -20.53 2.15 -26.98
C GLY A 132 -21.58 1.78 -25.95
N GLU A 133 -22.18 0.61 -26.12
CA GLU A 133 -23.05 -0.02 -25.12
C GLU A 133 -22.17 -0.86 -24.19
N TRP A 134 -22.56 -0.97 -22.92
CA TRP A 134 -21.85 -1.75 -21.91
C TRP A 134 -22.74 -2.87 -21.39
N ASP A 135 -22.31 -4.12 -21.53
CA ASP A 135 -22.92 -5.29 -20.88
C ASP A 135 -22.34 -5.46 -19.49
N VAL A 136 -23.18 -5.31 -18.48
CA VAL A 136 -22.79 -5.39 -17.08
C VAL A 136 -23.36 -6.65 -16.46
N GLU A 137 -22.48 -7.51 -15.98
CA GLU A 137 -22.80 -8.62 -15.08
C GLU A 137 -22.52 -8.22 -13.65
N TRP A 138 -23.55 -8.16 -12.82
CA TRP A 138 -23.43 -7.79 -11.42
C TRP A 138 -22.82 -8.92 -10.58
N SER A 139 -22.09 -8.58 -9.53
CA SER A 139 -21.45 -9.56 -8.62
C SER A 139 -22.48 -10.31 -7.75
N ARG A 140 -23.67 -9.74 -7.57
CA ARG A 140 -24.78 -10.26 -6.78
C ARG A 140 -26.10 -10.04 -7.51
N PRO A 141 -27.13 -10.83 -7.23
CA PRO A 141 -28.46 -10.59 -7.77
C PRO A 141 -28.99 -9.20 -7.39
N VAL A 142 -29.63 -8.53 -8.34
CA VAL A 142 -30.31 -7.25 -8.10
C VAL A 142 -31.64 -7.52 -7.41
N ARG A 143 -31.74 -7.12 -6.14
CA ARG A 143 -32.95 -7.26 -5.31
C ARG A 143 -34.01 -6.22 -5.65
N MET A 144 -33.57 -5.00 -5.97
CA MET A 144 -34.44 -3.89 -6.28
C MET A 144 -33.82 -3.02 -7.38
N ARG A 145 -34.67 -2.65 -8.33
CA ARG A 145 -34.35 -1.68 -9.38
C ARG A 145 -35.42 -0.58 -9.40
N ARG A 146 -35.03 0.67 -9.34
CA ARG A 146 -35.94 1.81 -9.42
C ARG A 146 -35.39 2.88 -10.33
N VAL A 147 -36.18 3.28 -11.32
CA VAL A 147 -35.91 4.46 -12.14
C VAL A 147 -36.55 5.66 -11.45
N LEU A 148 -35.78 6.70 -11.25
CA LEU A 148 -36.17 7.89 -10.51
C LEU A 148 -35.83 9.14 -11.32
N ARG A 149 -36.69 10.17 -11.22
CA ARG A 149 -36.40 11.48 -11.83
C ARG A 149 -35.98 12.46 -10.75
N ILE A 150 -34.70 12.84 -10.76
CA ILE A 150 -34.08 13.73 -9.76
C ILE A 150 -33.39 14.88 -10.48
N ALA A 151 -33.70 16.12 -10.08
CA ALA A 151 -33.17 17.34 -10.71
C ALA A 151 -33.35 17.40 -12.24
N GLY A 152 -34.47 16.82 -12.74
CA GLY A 152 -34.77 16.77 -14.18
C GLY A 152 -34.09 15.63 -14.94
N GLN A 153 -33.21 14.87 -14.30
CA GLN A 153 -32.47 13.75 -14.87
C GLN A 153 -33.08 12.42 -14.44
N GLU A 154 -33.11 11.47 -15.36
CA GLU A 154 -33.48 10.09 -15.07
C GLU A 154 -32.24 9.34 -14.56
N VAL A 155 -32.35 8.72 -13.39
CA VAL A 155 -31.29 7.96 -12.74
C VAL A 155 -31.84 6.60 -12.29
N GLU A 156 -30.97 5.61 -12.20
CA GLU A 156 -31.36 4.28 -11.80
C GLU A 156 -30.71 3.88 -10.49
N LEU A 157 -31.51 3.44 -9.52
CA LEU A 157 -31.08 2.94 -8.22
C LEU A 157 -31.17 1.43 -8.18
N LEU A 158 -30.05 0.76 -7.87
CA LEU A 158 -29.95 -0.69 -7.72
C LEU A 158 -29.62 -1.05 -6.27
N LYS A 159 -30.31 -2.07 -5.74
CA LYS A 159 -29.94 -2.74 -4.48
C LYS A 159 -29.68 -4.22 -4.74
N PHE A 160 -28.72 -4.78 -4.05
CA PHE A 160 -28.22 -6.12 -4.28
C PHE A 160 -28.44 -7.01 -3.06
N ASP A 161 -28.50 -8.32 -3.28
CA ASP A 161 -28.53 -9.29 -2.21
C ASP A 161 -27.16 -9.35 -1.49
N GLY A 162 -27.20 -9.24 -0.16
CA GLY A 162 -25.98 -9.32 0.66
C GLY A 162 -25.04 -8.13 0.54
N ILE A 163 -25.47 -7.02 -0.06
CA ILE A 163 -24.75 -5.74 -0.08
C ILE A 163 -25.64 -4.69 0.59
N ASP A 164 -25.12 -4.01 1.60
CA ASP A 164 -25.86 -2.98 2.33
C ASP A 164 -25.96 -1.68 1.53
N GLU A 165 -24.92 -1.35 0.76
CA GLU A 165 -24.87 -0.17 -0.09
C GLU A 165 -25.74 -0.33 -1.33
N SER A 166 -26.26 0.78 -1.83
CA SER A 166 -26.96 0.86 -3.12
C SER A 166 -26.02 1.39 -4.19
N LEU A 167 -26.29 1.05 -5.45
CA LEU A 167 -25.58 1.60 -6.60
C LEU A 167 -26.50 2.52 -7.39
N LEU A 168 -26.04 3.73 -7.66
CA LEU A 168 -26.75 4.72 -8.46
C LEU A 168 -26.08 4.82 -9.83
N LEU A 169 -26.84 4.64 -10.89
CA LEU A 169 -26.41 4.83 -12.27
C LEU A 169 -26.93 6.18 -12.77
N ILE A 170 -26.01 7.06 -13.16
CA ILE A 170 -26.32 8.42 -13.61
C ILE A 170 -25.78 8.59 -15.03
N PRO A 171 -26.62 8.80 -16.04
CA PRO A 171 -26.15 9.14 -17.37
C PRO A 171 -25.55 10.56 -17.37
N LEU A 172 -24.34 10.70 -17.91
CA LEU A 172 -23.61 11.98 -17.96
C LEU A 172 -23.64 12.62 -19.36
N GLY A 173 -23.84 11.82 -20.39
CA GLY A 173 -23.95 12.28 -21.78
C GLY A 173 -25.37 12.72 -22.16
N PRO A 174 -25.57 13.30 -23.35
CA PRO A 174 -26.90 13.60 -23.88
C PRO A 174 -27.72 12.30 -24.01
N PRO A 175 -29.05 12.37 -23.79
CA PRO A 175 -29.92 11.20 -23.92
C PRO A 175 -29.88 10.65 -25.33
N GLN A 176 -29.70 9.35 -25.43
CA GLN A 176 -29.79 8.59 -26.69
C GLN A 176 -30.99 7.64 -26.60
N PRO A 177 -31.61 7.22 -27.71
CA PRO A 177 -32.73 6.30 -27.70
C PRO A 177 -32.30 4.96 -27.05
N THR A 178 -33.00 4.59 -25.99
CA THR A 178 -32.74 3.36 -25.22
C THR A 178 -33.45 2.15 -25.86
N ARG A 179 -32.73 1.01 -25.89
CA ARG A 179 -33.38 -0.30 -26.07
C ARG A 179 -33.97 -0.77 -24.74
N PRO A 180 -35.09 -1.50 -24.73
CA PRO A 180 -35.64 -2.03 -23.50
C PRO A 180 -34.65 -2.99 -22.83
N ALA A 181 -34.43 -2.80 -21.52
CA ALA A 181 -33.52 -3.61 -20.71
C ALA A 181 -33.98 -5.08 -20.67
N VAL A 182 -33.06 -6.01 -20.81
CA VAL A 182 -33.29 -7.44 -20.66
C VAL A 182 -33.38 -7.77 -19.16
N ALA A 183 -34.40 -8.52 -18.78
CA ALA A 183 -34.53 -8.99 -17.40
C ALA A 183 -33.49 -10.08 -17.09
N GLY A 184 -32.79 -9.94 -15.93
CA GLY A 184 -31.85 -10.94 -15.45
C GLY A 184 -30.65 -10.35 -14.72
N ALA A 185 -29.59 -11.14 -14.54
CA ALA A 185 -28.33 -10.70 -13.91
C ALA A 185 -27.48 -9.77 -14.82
N ARG A 186 -27.91 -9.54 -16.06
CA ARG A 186 -27.26 -8.67 -17.03
C ARG A 186 -28.00 -7.36 -17.20
N HIS A 187 -27.27 -6.31 -17.35
CA HIS A 187 -27.79 -4.96 -17.52
C HIS A 187 -26.99 -4.24 -18.61
N ASP A 188 -27.71 -3.72 -19.63
CA ASP A 188 -27.08 -2.93 -20.67
C ASP A 188 -27.09 -1.46 -20.27
N LEU A 189 -25.92 -0.85 -20.10
CA LEU A 189 -25.80 0.59 -20.01
C LEU A 189 -25.82 1.16 -21.43
N ALA A 190 -27.00 1.54 -21.86
CA ALA A 190 -27.27 2.12 -23.17
C ALA A 190 -27.88 3.51 -23.03
N GLY A 191 -27.84 4.30 -24.09
CA GLY A 191 -28.52 5.61 -24.14
C GLY A 191 -27.70 6.78 -23.61
N SER A 192 -26.45 6.60 -23.24
CA SER A 192 -25.51 7.70 -22.94
C SER A 192 -24.08 7.30 -23.31
N SER A 193 -23.30 8.26 -23.81
CA SER A 193 -21.87 8.05 -24.06
C SER A 193 -21.03 8.05 -22.79
N ALA A 194 -21.57 8.57 -21.68
CA ALA A 194 -20.87 8.61 -20.41
C ALA A 194 -21.79 8.29 -19.25
N TRP A 195 -21.24 7.57 -18.27
CA TRP A 195 -21.95 7.11 -17.08
C TRP A 195 -21.16 7.38 -15.80
N ALA A 196 -21.89 7.68 -14.72
CA ALA A 196 -21.34 7.60 -13.37
C ALA A 196 -22.04 6.47 -12.59
N LEU A 197 -21.26 5.53 -12.10
CA LEU A 197 -21.66 4.49 -11.18
C LEU A 197 -21.25 4.94 -9.78
N VAL A 198 -22.21 5.25 -8.92
CA VAL A 198 -21.96 5.88 -7.62
C VAL A 198 -22.51 5.04 -6.49
N SER A 199 -21.66 4.66 -5.54
CA SER A 199 -22.12 3.95 -4.34
C SER A 199 -22.84 4.90 -3.38
N LEU A 200 -23.92 4.42 -2.77
CA LEU A 200 -24.69 5.10 -1.73
C LEU A 200 -24.74 4.24 -0.48
N GLU A 201 -24.39 4.80 0.67
CA GLU A 201 -24.54 4.11 1.97
C GLU A 201 -26.01 4.07 2.44
N SER A 202 -26.80 5.05 2.03
CA SER A 202 -28.22 5.11 2.34
C SER A 202 -29.03 5.84 1.28
N ASP A 203 -30.32 5.51 1.17
CA ASP A 203 -31.24 6.19 0.26
C ASP A 203 -31.42 7.69 0.60
N GLY A 204 -31.16 8.08 1.85
CA GLY A 204 -31.20 9.48 2.28
C GLY A 204 -30.14 10.39 1.62
N GLU A 205 -29.11 9.78 1.01
CA GLU A 205 -28.07 10.51 0.29
C GLU A 205 -28.37 10.74 -1.20
N LEU A 206 -29.39 10.08 -1.72
CA LEU A 206 -29.70 10.02 -3.15
C LEU A 206 -29.74 11.40 -3.82
N GLN A 207 -30.62 12.30 -3.36
CA GLN A 207 -30.76 13.62 -3.97
C GLN A 207 -29.47 14.45 -3.86
N ARG A 208 -28.78 14.36 -2.73
CA ARG A 208 -27.52 15.07 -2.48
C ARG A 208 -26.43 14.59 -3.42
N THR A 209 -26.37 13.29 -3.63
CA THR A 209 -25.40 12.65 -4.53
C THR A 209 -25.64 13.05 -5.98
N VAL A 210 -26.87 12.94 -6.49
CA VAL A 210 -27.19 13.39 -7.85
C VAL A 210 -26.80 14.85 -8.06
N ARG A 211 -27.22 15.77 -7.17
CA ARG A 211 -26.85 17.19 -7.25
C ARG A 211 -25.33 17.42 -7.20
N ARG A 212 -24.59 16.59 -6.45
CA ARG A 212 -23.12 16.68 -6.38
C ARG A 212 -22.48 16.26 -7.71
N VAL A 213 -22.93 15.17 -8.29
CA VAL A 213 -22.46 14.70 -9.59
C VAL A 213 -22.83 15.70 -10.68
N ASP A 214 -24.06 16.21 -10.70
CA ASP A 214 -24.50 17.23 -11.66
C ASP A 214 -23.65 18.50 -11.58
N ARG A 215 -23.38 19.00 -10.37
CA ARG A 215 -22.51 20.15 -10.17
C ARG A 215 -21.10 19.89 -10.68
N TRP A 216 -20.52 18.73 -10.31
CA TRP A 216 -19.19 18.32 -10.77
C TRP A 216 -19.13 18.24 -12.30
N ARG A 217 -20.18 17.67 -12.94
CA ARG A 217 -20.33 17.60 -14.39
C ARG A 217 -20.47 18.98 -15.03
N ALA A 218 -21.35 19.84 -14.49
CA ALA A 218 -21.61 21.18 -15.02
C ALA A 218 -20.35 22.07 -15.03
N GLU A 219 -19.54 21.97 -13.98
CA GLU A 219 -18.26 22.67 -13.88
C GLU A 219 -17.22 22.17 -14.88
N SER A 220 -17.36 20.93 -15.40
CA SER A 220 -16.37 20.26 -16.25
C SER A 220 -16.78 20.24 -17.73
N GLY A 221 -18.09 20.18 -18.02
CA GLY A 221 -18.63 19.89 -19.35
C GLY A 221 -18.37 18.42 -19.79
N PRO A 222 -19.23 17.81 -20.65
CA PRO A 222 -19.21 16.38 -20.92
C PRO A 222 -17.91 15.87 -21.58
N ARG A 223 -17.23 16.68 -22.38
CA ARG A 223 -15.96 16.31 -23.03
C ARG A 223 -14.72 16.71 -22.23
N ARG A 224 -14.89 17.27 -21.01
CA ARG A 224 -13.79 17.81 -20.21
C ARG A 224 -13.59 17.08 -18.89
N LEU A 225 -14.42 16.08 -18.57
CA LEU A 225 -14.38 15.39 -17.29
C LEU A 225 -12.98 14.82 -16.97
N ARG A 226 -12.40 14.05 -17.91
CA ARG A 226 -11.05 13.50 -17.74
C ARG A 226 -9.96 14.58 -17.74
N LYS A 227 -10.09 15.60 -18.62
CA LYS A 227 -9.10 16.71 -18.68
C LYS A 227 -9.05 17.48 -17.38
N ARG A 228 -10.21 17.67 -16.74
CA ARG A 228 -10.29 18.28 -15.41
C ARG A 228 -9.60 17.42 -14.37
N GLU A 229 -9.80 16.12 -14.40
CA GLU A 229 -9.18 15.18 -13.46
C GLU A 229 -7.66 15.19 -13.59
N ILE A 230 -7.15 15.12 -14.81
CA ILE A 230 -5.71 15.23 -15.08
C ILE A 230 -5.17 16.60 -14.63
N ALA A 231 -5.87 17.70 -14.92
CA ALA A 231 -5.45 19.03 -14.48
C ALA A 231 -5.50 19.21 -12.96
N GLU A 232 -6.39 18.51 -12.27
CA GLU A 232 -6.41 18.46 -10.81
C GLU A 232 -5.20 17.70 -10.27
N LEU A 233 -4.89 16.56 -10.85
CA LEU A 233 -3.72 15.76 -10.52
C LEU A 233 -2.42 16.53 -10.75
N GLU A 234 -2.27 17.19 -11.90
CA GLU A 234 -1.07 18.01 -12.21
C GLU A 234 -0.82 19.12 -11.18
N ARG A 235 -1.90 19.73 -10.65
CA ARG A 235 -1.77 20.74 -9.58
C ARG A 235 -1.40 20.15 -8.21
N TRP A 236 -1.70 18.89 -8.00
CA TRP A 236 -1.40 18.19 -6.76
C TRP A 236 0.02 17.60 -6.75
N ARG A 237 0.56 17.25 -7.91
CA ARG A 237 1.86 16.57 -8.04
C ARG A 237 3.01 17.33 -7.41
N ALA A 238 3.95 16.56 -6.86
CA ALA A 238 5.25 17.05 -6.45
C ALA A 238 6.21 17.17 -7.63
N SER A 239 7.19 18.06 -7.51
CA SER A 239 8.31 18.11 -8.47
C SER A 239 9.20 16.89 -8.27
N PRO A 240 9.58 16.19 -9.34
CA PRO A 240 10.53 15.09 -9.26
C PRO A 240 11.92 15.60 -8.89
N PRO A 241 12.80 14.73 -8.39
CA PRO A 241 14.23 15.05 -8.20
C PRO A 241 14.89 15.51 -9.52
N ALA A 242 15.93 16.31 -9.39
CA ALA A 242 16.72 16.73 -10.56
C ALA A 242 17.49 15.55 -11.17
N GLY A 243 17.66 15.55 -12.50
CA GLY A 243 18.49 14.58 -13.21
C GLY A 243 17.89 13.18 -13.39
N VAL A 244 16.56 13.01 -13.14
CA VAL A 244 15.87 11.76 -13.48
C VAL A 244 15.70 11.61 -14.99
N SER A 245 15.81 10.38 -15.50
CA SER A 245 15.53 10.05 -16.90
C SER A 245 14.03 10.13 -17.19
N GLU A 246 13.62 10.11 -18.45
CA GLU A 246 12.22 10.12 -18.85
C GLU A 246 11.46 8.89 -18.28
N ALA A 247 12.03 7.70 -18.35
CA ALA A 247 11.43 6.49 -17.78
C ALA A 247 11.29 6.57 -16.25
N GLU A 248 12.29 7.09 -15.56
CA GLU A 248 12.20 7.34 -14.12
C GLU A 248 11.15 8.39 -13.78
N LEU A 249 10.97 9.40 -14.61
CA LEU A 249 9.93 10.41 -14.44
C LEU A 249 8.52 9.81 -14.56
N HIS A 250 8.28 8.94 -15.54
CA HIS A 250 7.02 8.22 -15.69
C HIS A 250 6.74 7.35 -14.47
N LEU A 251 7.71 6.56 -14.06
CA LEU A 251 7.58 5.70 -12.88
C LEU A 251 7.40 6.49 -11.57
N TRP A 252 8.08 7.64 -11.41
CA TRP A 252 7.87 8.58 -10.31
C TRP A 252 6.42 9.06 -10.24
N ARG A 253 5.91 9.54 -11.37
CA ARG A 253 4.54 10.07 -11.47
C ARG A 253 3.49 9.01 -11.22
N GLN A 254 3.70 7.81 -11.75
CA GLN A 254 2.78 6.71 -11.54
C GLN A 254 2.85 6.20 -10.08
N SER A 255 4.02 6.13 -9.48
CA SER A 255 4.19 5.80 -8.06
C SER A 255 3.49 6.81 -7.16
N GLU A 256 3.59 8.10 -7.46
CA GLU A 256 2.88 9.18 -6.77
C GLU A 256 1.36 9.00 -6.81
N VAL A 257 0.81 8.63 -7.98
CA VAL A 257 -0.61 8.31 -8.17
C VAL A 257 -1.03 7.08 -7.36
N MET A 258 -0.20 6.01 -7.35
CA MET A 258 -0.48 4.80 -6.56
C MET A 258 -0.54 5.11 -5.06
N LEU A 259 0.39 5.90 -4.53
CA LEU A 259 0.38 6.37 -3.14
C LEU A 259 -0.89 7.18 -2.83
N ARG A 260 -1.30 8.07 -3.74
CA ARG A 260 -2.51 8.89 -3.59
C ARG A 260 -3.79 8.05 -3.56
N MET A 261 -3.92 7.10 -4.49
CA MET A 261 -5.09 6.21 -4.56
C MET A 261 -5.19 5.29 -3.34
N ALA A 262 -4.06 4.84 -2.83
CA ALA A 262 -3.99 3.88 -1.73
C ALA A 262 -4.45 4.46 -0.38
N GLN A 263 -4.52 5.79 -0.24
CA GLN A 263 -4.90 6.42 1.00
C GLN A 263 -6.42 6.62 1.12
N SER A 264 -6.98 6.17 2.24
CA SER A 264 -8.38 6.41 2.59
C SER A 264 -8.66 7.89 2.84
N ARG A 265 -9.69 8.41 2.16
CA ARG A 265 -10.23 9.76 2.32
C ARG A 265 -11.61 9.76 2.98
N GLU A 266 -12.09 8.61 3.40
CA GLU A 266 -13.37 8.48 4.10
C GLU A 266 -13.31 9.25 5.43
N PRO A 267 -14.30 10.07 5.76
CA PRO A 267 -14.32 10.75 7.04
C PRO A 267 -14.52 9.76 8.19
N ASN A 268 -13.80 9.96 9.28
CA ASN A 268 -14.00 9.17 10.48
C ASN A 268 -15.41 9.37 11.04
N ARG A 269 -16.05 8.28 11.45
CA ARG A 269 -17.36 8.22 12.08
C ARG A 269 -17.46 6.99 12.98
N PRO A 270 -18.47 6.88 13.83
CA PRO A 270 -18.63 5.73 14.71
C PRO A 270 -18.51 4.41 13.94
N ARG A 271 -17.65 3.51 14.42
CA ARG A 271 -17.30 2.20 13.84
C ARG A 271 -16.53 2.24 12.50
N ARG A 272 -16.14 3.43 12.01
CA ARG A 272 -15.31 3.63 10.83
C ARG A 272 -14.26 4.70 11.09
N TYR A 273 -13.04 4.28 11.36
CA TYR A 273 -11.92 5.15 11.73
C TYR A 273 -10.75 4.99 10.75
N GLY A 274 -11.09 4.79 9.47
CA GLY A 274 -10.12 4.49 8.43
C GLY A 274 -9.51 5.71 7.73
N ASN A 275 -9.91 6.94 8.08
CA ASN A 275 -9.36 8.12 7.41
C ASN A 275 -7.85 8.20 7.52
N GLY A 276 -7.17 8.26 6.37
CA GLY A 276 -5.71 8.34 6.29
C GLY A 276 -4.99 7.00 6.24
N LEU A 277 -5.65 5.86 6.53
CA LEU A 277 -5.05 4.54 6.35
C LEU A 277 -4.58 4.36 4.91
N ILE A 278 -3.42 3.72 4.73
CA ILE A 278 -2.85 3.40 3.42
C ILE A 278 -2.74 1.89 3.31
N VAL A 279 -3.31 1.31 2.25
CA VAL A 279 -3.22 -0.13 1.99
C VAL A 279 -1.84 -0.52 1.46
N ALA A 280 -1.37 -1.72 1.77
CA ALA A 280 -0.07 -2.21 1.33
C ALA A 280 0.00 -2.44 -0.18
N SER A 281 -1.12 -2.86 -0.79
CA SER A 281 -1.26 -2.95 -2.25
C SER A 281 -2.63 -2.47 -2.70
N LEU A 282 -2.73 -2.07 -3.98
CA LEU A 282 -4.04 -1.79 -4.58
C LEU A 282 -4.71 -3.09 -5.05
N PRO A 283 -6.05 -3.14 -5.18
CA PRO A 283 -6.72 -4.22 -5.90
C PRO A 283 -6.23 -4.23 -7.38
N ASP A 284 -5.97 -5.34 -8.03
CA ASP A 284 -6.22 -6.74 -7.72
C ASP A 284 -5.10 -7.43 -6.91
N GLY A 285 -4.27 -6.70 -6.23
CA GLY A 285 -3.26 -7.24 -5.33
C GLY A 285 -3.88 -8.04 -4.18
N VAL A 286 -3.07 -8.89 -3.56
CA VAL A 286 -3.51 -9.76 -2.45
C VAL A 286 -3.44 -9.07 -1.09
N TRP A 287 -2.68 -7.95 -0.98
CA TRP A 287 -2.39 -7.24 0.27
C TRP A 287 -3.10 -5.89 0.37
N PHE A 288 -4.37 -5.80 0.00
CA PHE A 288 -5.14 -4.55 0.05
C PHE A 288 -5.72 -4.23 1.44
N THR A 289 -4.95 -4.46 2.47
CA THR A 289 -5.20 -4.03 3.86
C THR A 289 -4.05 -3.16 4.34
N PRO A 290 -4.27 -2.27 5.33
CA PRO A 290 -3.22 -1.42 5.88
C PRO A 290 -2.32 -2.19 6.85
N TRP A 291 -1.15 -2.61 6.41
CA TRP A 291 -0.05 -3.02 7.30
C TRP A 291 0.63 -1.79 7.87
N VAL A 292 1.01 -1.84 9.12
CA VAL A 292 1.65 -0.72 9.81
C VAL A 292 2.99 -0.35 9.14
N ARG A 293 3.78 -1.35 8.79
CA ARG A 293 5.07 -1.19 8.10
C ARG A 293 4.94 -0.49 6.75
N ASP A 294 4.13 -1.08 5.84
CA ASP A 294 3.88 -0.50 4.51
C ASP A 294 3.37 0.93 4.60
N MET A 295 2.46 1.17 5.54
CA MET A 295 1.90 2.48 5.78
C MET A 295 2.95 3.48 6.28
N ALA A 296 3.93 3.05 7.10
CA ALA A 296 5.03 3.91 7.54
C ALA A 296 5.90 4.36 6.36
N TRP A 297 6.32 3.43 5.50
CA TRP A 297 7.10 3.73 4.29
C TRP A 297 6.35 4.65 3.33
N ALA A 298 5.08 4.36 3.05
CA ALA A 298 4.23 5.23 2.22
C ALA A 298 4.08 6.63 2.84
N THR A 299 3.94 6.73 4.16
CA THR A 299 3.84 8.01 4.88
C THR A 299 5.12 8.83 4.76
N VAL A 300 6.29 8.19 4.90
CA VAL A 300 7.59 8.86 4.74
C VAL A 300 7.79 9.30 3.30
N ALA A 301 7.42 8.48 2.30
CA ALA A 301 7.47 8.85 0.89
C ALA A 301 6.62 10.09 0.63
N LEU A 302 5.34 10.10 1.03
CA LEU A 302 4.46 11.26 0.91
C LEU A 302 5.02 12.50 1.61
N ALA A 303 5.58 12.34 2.81
CA ALA A 303 6.18 13.45 3.53
C ALA A 303 7.39 14.02 2.80
N ARG A 304 8.29 13.17 2.29
CA ARG A 304 9.50 13.62 1.60
C ARG A 304 9.20 14.21 0.22
N MET A 305 8.18 13.73 -0.48
CA MET A 305 7.68 14.32 -1.73
C MET A 305 7.11 15.73 -1.54
N GLY A 306 6.58 16.04 -0.36
CA GLY A 306 5.93 17.33 -0.09
C GLY A 306 4.42 17.25 0.13
N HIS A 307 3.83 16.08 0.08
CA HIS A 307 2.40 15.83 0.32
C HIS A 307 2.07 15.86 1.82
N ARG A 308 2.20 17.06 2.39
CA ARG A 308 2.04 17.30 3.84
C ARG A 308 0.69 16.84 4.37
N ALA A 309 -0.39 17.11 3.62
CA ALA A 309 -1.75 16.82 4.08
C ALA A 309 -1.99 15.31 4.15
N GLU A 310 -1.53 14.57 3.16
CA GLU A 310 -1.63 13.13 3.05
C GLU A 310 -0.78 12.43 4.12
N ALA A 311 0.47 12.83 4.27
CA ALA A 311 1.36 12.30 5.31
C ALA A 311 0.80 12.57 6.73
N ARG A 312 0.23 13.78 6.95
CA ARG A 312 -0.42 14.11 8.22
C ARG A 312 -1.66 13.25 8.48
N ALA A 313 -2.46 12.99 7.44
CA ALA A 313 -3.65 12.15 7.56
C ALA A 313 -3.27 10.70 7.89
N ALA A 314 -2.21 10.16 7.27
CA ALA A 314 -1.69 8.84 7.56
C ALA A 314 -1.20 8.71 9.01
N LEU A 315 -0.44 9.68 9.52
CA LEU A 315 -0.02 9.69 10.93
C LEU A 315 -1.21 9.74 11.89
N LEU A 316 -2.22 10.56 11.58
CA LEU A 316 -3.44 10.62 12.41
C LEU A 316 -4.24 9.31 12.35
N ALA A 317 -4.17 8.57 11.26
CA ALA A 317 -4.88 7.30 11.11
C ALA A 317 -4.46 6.29 12.19
N TYR A 318 -3.18 6.16 12.51
CA TYR A 318 -2.70 5.32 13.60
C TYR A 318 -3.37 5.62 14.94
N PHE A 319 -3.66 6.91 15.22
CA PHE A 319 -4.25 7.35 16.49
C PHE A 319 -5.77 7.50 16.45
N ASN A 320 -6.37 7.48 15.26
CA ASN A 320 -7.82 7.39 15.08
C ASN A 320 -8.31 5.95 15.06
N ALA A 321 -7.47 5.02 14.61
CA ALA A 321 -7.74 3.58 14.65
C ALA A 321 -8.11 3.12 16.07
N ARG A 322 -8.81 1.99 16.15
CA ARG A 322 -9.33 1.44 17.39
C ARG A 322 -8.79 0.03 17.59
N PRO A 323 -7.57 -0.11 18.13
CA PRO A 323 -7.06 -1.41 18.50
C PRO A 323 -7.99 -2.05 19.52
N THR A 324 -8.21 -3.34 19.37
CA THR A 324 -9.16 -4.09 20.20
C THR A 324 -8.54 -4.55 21.52
N GLY A 325 -7.22 -4.46 21.65
CA GLY A 325 -6.46 -5.02 22.75
C GLY A 325 -6.41 -6.55 22.77
N LYS A 326 -6.79 -7.20 21.66
CA LYS A 326 -6.75 -8.66 21.52
C LYS A 326 -5.35 -9.23 21.62
N MET A 327 -4.34 -8.46 21.19
CA MET A 327 -2.93 -8.84 21.21
C MET A 327 -2.23 -8.46 22.54
N ARG A 328 -2.98 -7.98 23.55
CA ARG A 328 -2.39 -7.49 24.81
C ARG A 328 -1.56 -8.54 25.53
N ALA A 329 -2.00 -9.80 25.53
CA ALA A 329 -1.25 -10.89 26.16
C ALA A 329 0.11 -11.11 25.48
N GLN A 330 0.17 -10.97 24.18
CA GLN A 330 1.39 -11.13 23.35
C GLN A 330 2.30 -9.90 23.39
N THR A 331 1.77 -8.74 23.78
CA THR A 331 2.51 -7.48 23.90
C THR A 331 2.87 -7.15 25.36
N GLY A 332 3.13 -8.16 26.18
CA GLY A 332 3.56 -7.98 27.57
C GLY A 332 2.47 -7.46 28.51
N GLY A 333 1.19 -7.54 28.14
CA GLY A 333 0.05 -7.07 28.95
C GLY A 333 -0.18 -5.56 28.89
N ALA A 334 0.69 -4.79 28.25
CA ALA A 334 0.56 -3.34 28.10
C ALA A 334 -0.62 -2.96 27.19
N ASP A 335 -1.25 -1.82 27.47
CA ASP A 335 -2.21 -1.20 26.55
C ASP A 335 -1.45 -0.46 25.44
N TYR A 336 -1.88 -0.58 24.20
CA TYR A 336 -1.21 -0.01 23.04
C TYR A 336 -2.20 0.67 22.09
N GLN A 337 -1.70 1.55 21.22
CA GLN A 337 -2.50 2.30 20.25
C GLN A 337 -2.27 1.85 18.80
N ILE A 338 -1.09 1.41 18.46
CA ILE A 338 -0.76 0.98 17.10
C ILE A 338 -0.80 -0.54 17.06
N SER A 339 -1.46 -1.11 16.06
CA SER A 339 -1.48 -2.56 15.83
C SER A 339 -0.05 -3.10 15.72
N VAL A 340 0.14 -4.34 16.09
CA VAL A 340 1.40 -5.07 15.90
C VAL A 340 1.40 -5.91 14.64
N VAL A 341 0.54 -5.60 13.67
CA VAL A 341 0.50 -6.20 12.34
C VAL A 341 -0.20 -5.24 11.35
N ARG A 342 -1.53 -5.12 11.42
CA ARG A 342 -2.32 -4.39 10.41
C ARG A 342 -3.71 -4.02 10.93
N TYR A 343 -4.45 -3.32 10.10
CA TYR A 343 -5.82 -2.92 10.38
C TYR A 343 -6.79 -3.47 9.34
N PHE A 344 -8.05 -3.64 9.75
CA PHE A 344 -9.16 -3.62 8.80
C PHE A 344 -9.34 -2.22 8.23
N GLY A 345 -9.92 -2.09 7.06
CA GLY A 345 -10.16 -0.81 6.41
C GLY A 345 -11.05 0.16 7.21
N ASN A 346 -11.80 -0.32 8.21
CA ASN A 346 -12.57 0.49 9.13
C ASN A 346 -11.76 0.98 10.36
N GLY A 347 -10.46 0.71 10.42
CA GLY A 347 -9.58 1.09 11.51
C GLY A 347 -9.63 0.20 12.75
N ALA A 348 -10.33 -0.93 12.69
CA ALA A 348 -10.22 -1.96 13.72
C ALA A 348 -8.92 -2.75 13.50
N GLU A 349 -8.29 -3.17 14.59
CA GLU A 349 -7.11 -4.03 14.54
C GLU A 349 -7.46 -5.39 13.94
N GLU A 350 -6.65 -5.86 13.01
CA GLU A 350 -6.73 -7.20 12.47
C GLU A 350 -5.54 -8.03 12.98
N PRO A 351 -5.75 -8.91 13.96
CA PRO A 351 -4.73 -9.87 14.33
C PRO A 351 -4.62 -10.89 13.20
N PHE A 352 -3.47 -10.94 12.55
CA PHE A 352 -3.22 -11.90 11.50
C PHE A 352 -2.85 -13.26 12.10
N PHE A 353 -3.67 -14.26 11.81
CA PHE A 353 -3.37 -15.64 12.20
C PHE A 353 -2.66 -16.36 11.07
N THR A 354 -1.53 -16.93 11.38
CA THR A 354 -0.87 -17.87 10.47
C THR A 354 -1.75 -19.11 10.26
N MET A 355 -1.46 -19.88 9.22
CA MET A 355 -2.20 -21.11 8.90
C MET A 355 -2.23 -22.15 10.03
N GLU A 356 -1.34 -22.04 11.00
CA GLU A 356 -1.23 -22.94 12.16
C GLU A 356 -2.02 -22.44 13.38
N GLY A 357 -2.77 -21.32 13.22
CA GLY A 357 -3.57 -20.74 14.29
C GLY A 357 -2.78 -19.88 15.28
N SER A 358 -1.51 -19.58 14.99
CA SER A 358 -0.71 -18.63 15.74
C SER A 358 -0.83 -17.21 15.16
N THR A 359 -0.55 -16.19 15.98
CA THR A 359 -0.65 -14.78 15.60
C THR A 359 0.70 -14.25 15.15
N ASN A 360 0.70 -13.31 14.19
CA ASN A 360 1.85 -12.45 13.96
C ASN A 360 1.97 -11.40 15.07
N ILE A 361 3.19 -11.08 15.44
CA ILE A 361 3.53 -10.02 16.38
C ILE A 361 4.78 -9.34 15.86
N GLU A 362 4.67 -8.07 15.54
CA GLU A 362 5.67 -7.30 14.82
C GLU A 362 5.97 -6.03 15.61
N PHE A 363 6.99 -6.10 16.50
CA PHE A 363 7.37 -4.96 17.34
C PHE A 363 8.11 -3.87 16.58
N ASP A 364 8.66 -4.18 15.40
CA ASP A 364 9.17 -3.21 14.44
C ASP A 364 8.12 -2.19 14.02
N ASP A 365 6.85 -2.56 13.92
CA ASP A 365 5.72 -1.68 13.59
C ASP A 365 5.68 -0.40 14.45
N TRP A 366 5.96 -0.52 15.75
CA TRP A 366 5.98 0.64 16.64
C TRP A 366 7.19 1.54 16.40
N GLY A 367 8.34 0.94 16.09
CA GLY A 367 9.56 1.65 15.71
C GLY A 367 9.37 2.44 14.42
N GLU A 368 8.86 1.79 13.38
CA GLU A 368 8.61 2.40 12.08
C GLU A 368 7.56 3.51 12.12
N ALA A 369 6.48 3.34 12.90
CA ALA A 369 5.49 4.40 13.07
C ALA A 369 6.09 5.64 13.77
N LEU A 370 6.98 5.44 14.75
CA LEU A 370 7.73 6.54 15.39
C LEU A 370 8.73 7.19 14.42
N TRP A 371 9.41 6.39 13.58
CA TRP A 371 10.26 6.89 12.51
C TRP A 371 9.48 7.76 11.53
N ALA A 372 8.33 7.30 11.05
CA ALA A 372 7.48 8.07 10.14
C ALA A 372 7.01 9.39 10.76
N LEU A 373 6.63 9.38 12.05
CA LEU A 373 6.29 10.60 12.77
C LEU A 373 7.49 11.54 12.88
N GLY A 374 8.67 11.02 13.19
CA GLY A 374 9.91 11.80 13.28
C GLY A 374 10.29 12.45 11.95
N GLU A 375 10.22 11.71 10.84
CA GLU A 375 10.46 12.21 9.48
C GLU A 375 9.53 13.37 9.13
N TYR A 376 8.24 13.19 9.37
CA TYR A 376 7.26 14.25 9.14
C TYR A 376 7.55 15.50 9.99
N MET A 377 7.81 15.31 11.28
CA MET A 377 8.06 16.41 12.20
C MET A 377 9.37 17.17 11.88
N ARG A 378 10.42 16.49 11.42
CA ARG A 378 11.65 17.14 10.94
C ARG A 378 11.39 18.02 9.72
N ARG A 379 10.54 17.56 8.81
CA ARG A 379 10.28 18.27 7.55
C ARG A 379 9.34 19.46 7.74
N TYR A 380 8.29 19.30 8.53
CA TYR A 380 7.19 20.28 8.58
C TYR A 380 7.11 21.08 9.88
N HIS A 381 7.82 20.70 10.91
CA HIS A 381 7.78 21.33 12.24
C HIS A 381 6.34 21.55 12.76
N ASP A 382 5.44 20.59 12.48
CA ASP A 382 3.99 20.68 12.72
C ASP A 382 3.63 20.42 14.19
N ARG A 383 3.91 21.40 15.06
CA ARG A 383 3.54 21.29 16.49
C ARG A 383 2.03 21.12 16.69
N ALA A 384 1.20 21.60 15.76
CA ALA A 384 -0.25 21.43 15.84
C ALA A 384 -0.66 19.96 15.71
N LEU A 385 0.12 19.13 15.01
CA LEU A 385 -0.09 17.69 14.98
C LEU A 385 0.03 17.08 16.38
N LEU A 386 1.10 17.37 17.11
CA LEU A 386 1.33 16.85 18.47
C LEU A 386 0.28 17.32 19.47
N ALA A 387 -0.31 18.49 19.26
CA ALA A 387 -1.39 19.04 20.06
C ALA A 387 -2.79 18.50 19.68
N THR A 388 -2.92 17.79 18.56
CA THR A 388 -4.21 17.26 18.10
C THR A 388 -4.80 16.31 19.16
N ARG A 389 -6.09 16.49 19.45
CA ARG A 389 -6.81 15.60 20.37
C ARG A 389 -7.21 14.30 19.67
N THR A 390 -6.84 13.20 20.30
CA THR A 390 -7.24 11.84 19.95
C THR A 390 -8.20 11.31 21.04
N HIS A 391 -8.69 10.10 20.87
CA HIS A 391 -9.47 9.44 21.94
C HIS A 391 -8.63 9.06 23.18
N ARG A 392 -7.30 9.10 23.06
CA ARG A 392 -6.32 8.81 24.12
C ARG A 392 -5.69 10.09 24.71
N GLY A 393 -6.26 11.25 24.47
CA GLY A 393 -5.69 12.54 24.90
C GLY A 393 -4.99 13.29 23.75
N ARG A 394 -4.02 14.14 24.06
CA ARG A 394 -3.18 14.78 23.05
C ARG A 394 -2.34 13.73 22.32
N LEU A 395 -2.08 13.94 21.04
CA LEU A 395 -1.31 13.01 20.23
C LEU A 395 0.06 12.69 20.86
N TYR A 396 0.79 13.71 21.34
CA TYR A 396 2.06 13.50 22.02
C TYR A 396 1.93 12.53 23.21
N GLU A 397 0.92 12.73 24.06
CA GLU A 397 0.64 11.87 25.21
C GLU A 397 0.26 10.44 24.77
N ALA A 398 -0.56 10.34 23.73
CA ALA A 398 -0.95 9.06 23.17
C ALA A 398 0.26 8.28 22.61
N VAL A 399 1.18 8.96 21.91
CA VAL A 399 2.44 8.37 21.42
C VAL A 399 3.29 7.90 22.60
N ARG A 400 3.51 8.76 23.61
CA ARG A 400 4.31 8.44 24.78
C ARG A 400 3.77 7.24 25.54
N ASP A 401 2.48 7.26 25.87
CA ASP A 401 1.89 6.32 26.81
C ASP A 401 1.45 5.00 26.16
N TYR A 402 1.12 5.01 24.85
CA TYR A 402 0.53 3.86 24.17
C TYR A 402 1.32 3.35 22.95
N VAL A 403 2.51 3.90 22.70
CA VAL A 403 3.46 3.37 21.71
C VAL A 403 4.84 3.22 22.35
N VAL A 404 5.41 4.30 22.88
CA VAL A 404 6.77 4.31 23.43
C VAL A 404 6.88 3.45 24.70
N LYS A 405 5.97 3.61 25.67
CA LYS A 405 6.00 2.79 26.89
C LYS A 405 5.77 1.29 26.60
N PRO A 406 4.78 0.89 25.78
CA PRO A 406 4.65 -0.51 25.37
C PRO A 406 5.90 -1.05 24.66
N LEU A 407 6.52 -0.28 23.76
CA LEU A 407 7.76 -0.69 23.12
C LEU A 407 8.88 -0.92 24.15
N ILE A 408 9.07 0.02 25.08
CA ILE A 408 10.08 -0.12 26.15
C ILE A 408 9.76 -1.30 27.07
N SER A 409 8.49 -1.60 27.36
CA SER A 409 8.11 -2.73 28.20
C SER A 409 8.34 -4.10 27.55
N ASN A 410 8.54 -4.14 26.23
CA ASN A 410 8.87 -5.34 25.47
C ASN A 410 10.38 -5.43 25.15
N LEU A 411 11.25 -4.75 25.93
CA LEU A 411 12.69 -4.90 25.85
C LEU A 411 13.20 -5.91 26.86
N GLU A 412 14.10 -6.77 26.43
CA GLU A 412 14.70 -7.82 27.25
C GLU A 412 16.20 -7.59 27.48
N PRO A 413 16.73 -7.91 28.67
CA PRO A 413 18.16 -7.79 28.96
C PRO A 413 19.00 -8.75 28.10
N TYR A 414 20.07 -8.22 27.50
CA TYR A 414 21.07 -9.00 26.78
C TYR A 414 22.46 -8.40 26.89
N ASP A 415 23.40 -9.14 27.45
CA ASP A 415 24.85 -8.79 27.55
C ASP A 415 25.12 -7.33 28.02
N GLY A 416 24.49 -6.95 29.10
CA GLY A 416 24.59 -5.60 29.68
C GLY A 416 23.90 -4.49 28.88
N GLY A 417 23.14 -4.85 27.86
CA GLY A 417 22.24 -4.00 27.06
C GLY A 417 20.82 -4.49 27.06
N LEU A 418 20.04 -4.04 26.07
CA LEU A 418 18.67 -4.46 25.81
C LEU A 418 18.51 -4.85 24.34
N ILE A 419 17.61 -5.78 24.05
CA ILE A 419 17.10 -6.10 22.71
C ILE A 419 15.58 -6.15 22.75
N VAL A 420 14.91 -6.09 21.62
CA VAL A 420 13.46 -6.32 21.53
C VAL A 420 13.18 -7.79 21.79
N ALA A 421 12.10 -8.08 22.54
CA ALA A 421 11.61 -9.43 22.81
C ALA A 421 11.36 -10.20 21.50
N ALA A 422 11.40 -11.54 21.57
CA ALA A 422 11.19 -12.38 20.40
C ALA A 422 9.81 -12.12 19.77
N ASP A 423 9.81 -11.85 18.47
CA ASP A 423 8.65 -11.50 17.66
C ASP A 423 8.62 -12.23 16.31
N THR A 424 7.76 -11.82 15.38
CA THR A 424 7.69 -12.36 14.02
C THR A 424 8.33 -11.44 12.97
N SER A 425 8.60 -10.21 13.33
CA SER A 425 9.31 -9.16 12.57
C SER A 425 8.81 -8.95 11.13
N ILE A 426 9.54 -8.16 10.35
CA ILE A 426 9.22 -7.67 9.01
C ILE A 426 8.71 -8.74 8.02
N TRP A 427 9.16 -9.99 8.14
CA TRP A 427 8.79 -11.05 7.20
C TRP A 427 7.66 -11.95 7.68
N GLU A 428 6.98 -11.58 8.77
CA GLU A 428 5.82 -12.28 9.31
C GLU A 428 6.14 -13.76 9.60
N GLU A 429 7.24 -13.99 10.31
CA GLU A 429 7.61 -15.33 10.74
C GLU A 429 6.50 -15.92 11.61
N ARG A 430 6.38 -17.25 11.62
CA ARG A 430 5.33 -17.88 12.41
C ARG A 430 5.59 -17.68 13.90
N GLU A 431 4.56 -17.45 14.69
CA GLU A 431 4.69 -17.22 16.13
C GLU A 431 5.44 -18.34 16.87
N LYS A 432 5.25 -19.59 16.48
CA LYS A 432 6.02 -20.72 17.02
C LYS A 432 7.52 -20.64 16.70
N ASP A 433 7.88 -19.86 15.69
CA ASP A 433 9.24 -19.66 15.20
C ASP A 433 9.74 -18.25 15.55
N LYS A 434 9.10 -17.56 16.54
CA LYS A 434 9.55 -16.25 17.02
C LYS A 434 11.02 -16.27 17.40
N LYS A 435 11.70 -15.17 17.04
CA LYS A 435 13.13 -14.98 17.27
C LYS A 435 13.38 -13.55 17.71
N HIS A 436 14.58 -13.31 18.26
CA HIS A 436 15.04 -11.96 18.48
C HIS A 436 15.65 -11.44 17.18
N PHE A 437 14.93 -10.55 16.52
CA PHE A 437 15.35 -9.98 15.24
C PHE A 437 16.18 -8.71 15.38
N ALA A 438 17.23 -8.63 14.58
CA ALA A 438 18.02 -7.41 14.45
C ALA A 438 17.15 -6.25 13.92
N PHE A 439 16.23 -6.53 13.00
CA PHE A 439 15.34 -5.52 12.41
C PHE A 439 14.45 -4.88 13.45
N SER A 440 13.70 -5.66 14.24
CA SER A 440 12.82 -5.13 15.30
C SER A 440 13.60 -4.31 16.33
N THR A 441 14.81 -4.76 16.69
CA THR A 441 15.68 -3.99 17.62
C THR A 441 16.21 -2.70 16.98
N ALA A 442 16.54 -2.71 15.69
CA ALA A 442 16.98 -1.52 14.97
C ALA A 442 15.88 -0.48 14.83
N GLU A 443 14.67 -0.91 14.46
CA GLU A 443 13.50 -0.01 14.38
C GLU A 443 13.17 0.61 15.73
N ALA A 444 13.27 -0.17 16.82
CA ALA A 444 13.12 0.37 18.17
C ALA A 444 14.15 1.46 18.47
N ILE A 445 15.43 1.27 18.08
CA ILE A 445 16.47 2.29 18.23
C ILE A 445 16.10 3.56 17.48
N VAL A 446 15.74 3.44 16.20
CA VAL A 446 15.41 4.58 15.32
C VAL A 446 14.17 5.31 15.84
N GLY A 447 13.08 4.59 16.07
CA GLY A 447 11.82 5.16 16.52
C GLY A 447 11.93 5.86 17.87
N LEU A 448 12.62 5.26 18.84
CA LEU A 448 12.84 5.87 20.15
C LEU A 448 13.77 7.09 20.08
N GLN A 449 14.78 7.11 19.20
CA GLN A 449 15.59 8.30 18.95
C GLN A 449 14.75 9.46 18.38
N GLU A 450 13.86 9.17 17.43
CA GLU A 450 12.94 10.17 16.92
C GLU A 450 12.01 10.70 18.01
N PHE A 451 11.44 9.82 18.82
CA PHE A 451 10.60 10.25 19.92
C PHE A 451 11.34 11.09 20.97
N ALA A 452 12.59 10.77 21.28
CA ALA A 452 13.41 11.59 22.19
C ALA A 452 13.59 13.03 21.68
N ARG A 453 13.63 13.25 20.34
CA ARG A 453 13.62 14.59 19.73
C ARG A 453 12.29 15.30 19.94
N LEU A 454 11.17 14.57 19.78
CA LEU A 454 9.84 15.12 20.03
C LEU A 454 9.64 15.48 21.49
N ALA A 455 10.08 14.63 22.43
CA ALA A 455 10.05 14.91 23.87
C ALA A 455 10.82 16.19 24.24
N ARG A 456 11.97 16.43 23.58
CA ARG A 456 12.71 17.70 23.74
C ARG A 456 11.88 18.90 23.24
N GLN A 457 11.18 18.78 22.09
CA GLN A 457 10.35 19.85 21.54
C GLN A 457 9.15 20.18 22.40
N GLU A 458 8.59 19.18 23.10
CA GLU A 458 7.47 19.32 24.03
C GLU A 458 7.91 19.71 25.45
N GLY A 459 9.22 19.82 25.73
CA GLY A 459 9.75 20.15 27.05
C GLY A 459 9.66 19.02 28.07
N ASP A 460 9.41 17.78 27.63
CA ASP A 460 9.31 16.60 28.50
C ASP A 460 10.69 15.98 28.76
N GLY A 461 11.46 16.65 29.63
CA GLY A 461 12.84 16.28 29.93
C GLY A 461 12.98 14.91 30.60
N SER A 462 12.02 14.53 31.46
CA SER A 462 12.04 13.24 32.17
C SER A 462 11.85 12.08 31.22
N THR A 463 10.83 12.13 30.37
CA THR A 463 10.57 11.11 29.34
C THR A 463 11.73 11.03 28.35
N ARG A 464 12.28 12.18 27.93
CA ARG A 464 13.45 12.20 27.06
C ARG A 464 14.64 11.45 27.68
N ALA A 465 14.94 11.68 28.95
CA ALA A 465 16.07 11.03 29.62
C ALA A 465 15.87 9.51 29.71
N GLU A 466 14.67 9.05 30.05
CA GLU A 466 14.31 7.62 30.10
C GLU A 466 14.47 6.96 28.73
N VAL A 467 13.93 7.58 27.68
CA VAL A 467 14.02 7.07 26.30
C VAL A 467 15.46 7.01 25.81
N LEU A 468 16.27 8.04 26.05
CA LEU A 468 17.69 8.03 25.67
C LEU A 468 18.50 6.97 26.41
N LYS A 469 18.17 6.69 27.68
CA LYS A 469 18.77 5.57 28.42
C LYS A 469 18.42 4.23 27.76
N SER A 470 17.17 4.03 27.38
CA SER A 470 16.72 2.81 26.66
C SER A 470 17.43 2.67 25.31
N VAL A 471 17.57 3.76 24.54
CA VAL A 471 18.31 3.77 23.27
C VAL A 471 19.78 3.39 23.47
N ALA A 472 20.45 3.92 24.50
CA ALA A 472 21.84 3.58 24.78
C ALA A 472 22.02 2.08 25.11
N LEU A 473 21.10 1.53 25.89
CA LEU A 473 21.09 0.10 26.22
C LEU A 473 20.75 -0.76 24.99
N LEU A 474 19.78 -0.34 24.16
CA LEU A 474 19.46 -1.02 22.89
C LEU A 474 20.66 -1.05 21.95
N LYS A 475 21.38 0.05 21.75
CA LYS A 475 22.61 0.09 20.93
C LYS A 475 23.67 -0.88 21.43
N ARG A 476 23.82 -1.00 22.76
CA ARG A 476 24.75 -1.96 23.38
C ARG A 476 24.31 -3.39 23.11
N GLY A 477 23.07 -3.73 23.42
CA GLY A 477 22.51 -5.07 23.19
C GLY A 477 22.49 -5.46 21.73
N PHE A 478 22.12 -4.53 20.84
CA PHE A 478 22.18 -4.72 19.38
C PHE A 478 23.57 -5.12 18.90
N LYS A 479 24.59 -4.37 19.30
CA LYS A 479 25.98 -4.67 18.93
C LYS A 479 26.42 -6.05 19.43
N ALA A 480 26.08 -6.41 20.68
CA ALA A 480 26.44 -7.69 21.27
C ALA A 480 25.68 -8.87 20.62
N ALA A 481 24.40 -8.70 20.35
CA ALA A 481 23.54 -9.75 19.81
C ALA A 481 23.76 -10.00 18.31
N PHE A 482 23.86 -8.94 17.51
CA PHE A 482 23.71 -9.04 16.07
C PHE A 482 24.97 -8.76 15.27
N ILE A 483 26.03 -8.17 15.85
CA ILE A 483 27.32 -8.00 15.16
C ILE A 483 28.30 -9.07 15.65
N ARG A 484 28.49 -10.10 14.84
CA ARG A 484 29.32 -11.26 15.17
C ARG A 484 30.34 -11.51 14.07
N GLY A 485 31.61 -11.72 14.42
CA GLY A 485 32.68 -11.95 13.45
C GLY A 485 32.81 -10.84 12.39
N GLY A 486 32.53 -9.59 12.76
CA GLY A 486 32.57 -8.42 11.88
C GLY A 486 31.46 -8.41 10.81
N LYS A 487 30.34 -9.07 11.06
CA LYS A 487 29.17 -9.16 10.15
C LYS A 487 27.89 -8.90 10.93
N LEU A 488 26.90 -8.30 10.29
CA LEU A 488 25.56 -8.16 10.82
C LEU A 488 24.76 -9.44 10.55
N HIS A 489 24.04 -9.91 11.54
CA HIS A 489 23.19 -11.11 11.52
C HIS A 489 21.73 -10.74 11.76
N GLY A 490 20.81 -11.42 11.09
CA GLY A 490 19.39 -11.10 11.15
C GLY A 490 18.70 -11.50 12.47
N THR A 491 19.27 -12.51 13.18
CA THR A 491 18.69 -12.99 14.44
C THR A 491 19.76 -13.29 15.47
N LEU A 492 19.36 -13.29 16.75
CA LEU A 492 20.20 -13.77 17.86
C LEU A 492 20.44 -15.27 17.73
N GLU A 493 19.41 -16.02 17.36
CA GLU A 493 19.43 -17.47 17.17
C GLU A 493 20.32 -17.82 15.97
N LYS A 494 21.18 -18.83 16.17
CA LYS A 494 22.14 -19.26 15.14
C LYS A 494 21.58 -20.38 14.27
N GLY A 495 22.03 -20.42 13.02
CA GLY A 495 21.72 -21.54 12.12
C GLY A 495 20.29 -21.51 11.54
N VAL A 496 19.60 -20.40 11.67
CA VAL A 496 18.25 -20.19 11.12
C VAL A 496 18.30 -19.47 9.77
N LYS A 497 17.21 -19.55 9.00
CA LYS A 497 17.12 -18.94 7.65
C LYS A 497 17.38 -17.42 7.65
N ASN A 498 16.94 -16.73 8.69
CA ASN A 498 17.05 -15.28 8.84
C ASN A 498 18.43 -14.79 9.29
N ASP A 499 19.43 -15.67 9.43
CA ASP A 499 20.82 -15.26 9.69
C ASP A 499 21.39 -14.42 8.54
N ILE A 500 20.91 -14.68 7.30
CA ILE A 500 21.15 -13.84 6.12
C ILE A 500 19.78 -13.36 5.63
N ASP A 501 19.53 -12.08 5.81
CA ASP A 501 18.21 -11.47 5.68
C ASP A 501 18.30 -10.15 4.91
N GLY A 502 17.42 -9.94 3.95
CA GLY A 502 17.35 -8.69 3.18
C GLY A 502 17.08 -7.46 4.04
N ALA A 503 16.38 -7.60 5.17
CA ALA A 503 16.12 -6.51 6.10
C ALA A 503 17.40 -5.92 6.73
N LEU A 504 18.53 -6.64 6.71
CA LEU A 504 19.82 -6.11 7.15
C LEU A 504 20.25 -4.87 6.37
N LEU A 505 19.84 -4.76 5.12
CA LEU A 505 20.14 -3.62 4.27
C LEU A 505 19.40 -2.37 4.76
N THR A 506 18.15 -2.52 5.16
CA THR A 506 17.35 -1.42 5.75
C THR A 506 17.96 -0.93 7.07
N ILE A 507 18.46 -1.85 7.92
CA ILE A 507 19.16 -1.49 9.16
C ILE A 507 20.40 -0.61 8.88
N ILE A 508 21.12 -0.91 7.80
CA ILE A 508 22.29 -0.14 7.37
C ILE A 508 21.83 1.22 6.81
N ASP A 509 20.81 1.26 5.97
CA ASP A 509 20.28 2.49 5.39
C ASP A 509 19.75 3.45 6.47
N LEU A 510 19.08 2.95 7.50
CA LEU A 510 18.62 3.72 8.66
C LEU A 510 19.77 4.21 9.58
N GLY A 511 21.01 3.83 9.28
CA GLY A 511 22.20 4.29 10.01
C GLY A 511 22.40 3.67 11.39
N VAL A 512 21.76 2.55 11.69
CA VAL A 512 21.98 1.82 12.95
C VAL A 512 23.34 1.11 12.93
N VAL A 513 23.76 0.64 11.76
CA VAL A 513 25.09 0.06 11.51
C VAL A 513 25.82 0.93 10.51
N THR A 514 26.91 1.57 10.97
CA THR A 514 27.71 2.52 10.16
C THR A 514 29.16 2.11 10.00
N ASP A 515 29.63 1.06 10.69
CA ASP A 515 31.00 0.55 10.54
C ASP A 515 31.22 0.03 9.11
N PRO A 516 32.09 0.65 8.30
CA PRO A 516 32.27 0.30 6.90
C PRO A 516 32.73 -1.15 6.68
N ALA A 517 33.44 -1.75 7.63
CA ALA A 517 33.88 -3.14 7.52
C ALA A 517 32.70 -4.09 7.75
N VAL A 518 31.88 -3.83 8.76
CA VAL A 518 30.63 -4.60 9.02
C VAL A 518 29.68 -4.48 7.85
N VAL A 519 29.49 -3.26 7.31
CA VAL A 519 28.62 -3.00 6.15
C VAL A 519 29.10 -3.80 4.94
N ARG A 520 30.37 -3.66 4.54
CA ARG A 520 30.93 -4.42 3.39
C ARG A 520 30.76 -5.91 3.57
N ASN A 521 31.18 -6.45 4.72
CA ASN A 521 31.09 -7.88 5.01
C ASN A 521 29.64 -8.41 4.99
N THR A 522 28.67 -7.55 5.36
CA THR A 522 27.24 -7.90 5.31
C THR A 522 26.73 -7.90 3.88
N VAL A 523 27.05 -6.87 3.10
CA VAL A 523 26.68 -6.75 1.69
C VAL A 523 27.22 -7.91 0.86
N ASP A 524 28.49 -8.32 1.08
CA ASP A 524 29.09 -9.45 0.38
C ASP A 524 28.32 -10.77 0.61
N ARG A 525 27.67 -10.91 1.77
CA ARG A 525 26.80 -12.07 2.05
C ARG A 525 25.46 -12.03 1.33
N MET A 526 25.01 -10.84 0.89
CA MET A 526 23.74 -10.72 0.14
C MET A 526 23.78 -11.48 -1.19
N GLU A 527 24.95 -11.74 -1.77
CA GLU A 527 25.08 -12.59 -2.97
C GLU A 527 24.48 -13.99 -2.78
N LEU A 528 24.37 -14.48 -1.53
CA LEU A 528 23.67 -15.73 -1.21
C LEU A 528 22.14 -15.66 -1.35
N LEU A 529 21.60 -14.44 -1.44
CA LEU A 529 20.17 -14.16 -1.67
C LEU A 529 19.87 -13.87 -3.13
N LYS A 530 20.88 -13.77 -4.00
CA LYS A 530 20.71 -13.48 -5.42
C LYS A 530 19.88 -14.57 -6.12
N VAL A 531 19.02 -14.16 -7.04
CA VAL A 531 18.11 -15.05 -7.76
C VAL A 531 18.23 -14.91 -9.27
N ALA A 532 17.60 -15.81 -10.01
CA ALA A 532 17.74 -15.91 -11.47
C ALA A 532 17.20 -14.71 -12.24
N SER A 533 16.26 -13.96 -11.69
CA SER A 533 15.70 -12.74 -12.27
C SER A 533 16.66 -11.53 -12.20
N GLY A 534 17.75 -11.66 -11.47
CA GLY A 534 18.82 -10.65 -11.38
C GLY A 534 18.84 -9.85 -10.10
N GLY A 535 17.80 -9.88 -9.28
CA GLY A 535 17.73 -9.27 -7.97
C GLY A 535 17.85 -10.27 -6.81
N TYR A 536 17.21 -9.97 -5.69
CA TYR A 536 17.46 -10.65 -4.42
C TYR A 536 16.16 -11.09 -3.75
N ARG A 537 16.14 -12.31 -3.20
CA ARG A 537 15.07 -12.78 -2.32
C ARG A 537 15.22 -12.22 -0.92
N ARG A 538 14.15 -12.25 -0.13
CA ARG A 538 14.13 -11.67 1.21
C ARG A 538 14.97 -12.44 2.23
N VAL A 539 14.94 -13.77 2.18
CA VAL A 539 15.68 -14.67 3.10
C VAL A 539 16.18 -15.91 2.38
N ARG A 540 17.13 -16.60 2.99
CA ARG A 540 17.55 -17.93 2.52
C ARG A 540 16.53 -18.96 2.97
N SER A 541 15.57 -19.29 2.12
CA SER A 541 14.51 -20.26 2.44
C SER A 541 15.07 -21.60 2.95
N THR A 542 14.51 -22.08 4.04
CA THR A 542 14.78 -23.40 4.62
C THR A 542 13.62 -24.37 4.37
N TYR A 543 12.54 -23.91 3.76
CA TYR A 543 11.43 -24.77 3.40
C TYR A 543 11.83 -25.75 2.30
N THR A 544 11.58 -27.04 2.54
CA THR A 544 11.92 -28.14 1.61
C THR A 544 10.68 -28.75 0.94
N ASP A 545 9.50 -28.50 1.50
CA ASP A 545 8.24 -29.05 0.98
C ASP A 545 7.61 -28.10 -0.06
N PRO A 546 7.57 -28.48 -1.35
CA PRO A 546 6.93 -27.67 -2.39
C PRO A 546 5.39 -27.61 -2.28
N ALA A 547 4.78 -28.34 -1.37
CA ALA A 547 3.34 -28.25 -1.13
C ALA A 547 2.95 -27.01 -0.31
N ILE A 548 3.90 -26.35 0.36
CA ILE A 548 3.65 -25.14 1.15
C ILE A 548 3.91 -23.88 0.33
N PHE A 549 3.11 -22.83 0.61
CA PHE A 549 3.18 -21.56 -0.11
C PHE A 549 4.54 -20.88 0.06
N GLU A 550 5.06 -20.83 1.28
CA GLU A 550 6.32 -20.17 1.63
C GLU A 550 7.53 -20.75 0.91
N TYR A 551 7.50 -22.06 0.56
CA TYR A 551 8.54 -22.69 -0.24
C TYR A 551 8.76 -21.96 -1.57
N TRP A 552 7.68 -21.55 -2.25
CA TRP A 552 7.73 -20.85 -3.53
C TRP A 552 7.86 -19.34 -3.36
N TYR A 553 7.17 -18.78 -2.37
CA TYR A 553 7.16 -17.34 -2.09
C TYR A 553 8.55 -16.83 -1.73
N GLU A 554 9.28 -17.50 -0.84
CA GLU A 554 10.63 -17.12 -0.44
C GLU A 554 11.72 -17.35 -1.49
N ARG A 555 11.38 -17.89 -2.65
CA ARG A 555 12.31 -18.10 -3.77
C ARG A 555 12.21 -17.03 -4.84
N GLN A 556 11.23 -16.15 -4.72
CA GLN A 556 11.03 -15.04 -5.65
C GLN A 556 11.96 -13.87 -5.32
N GLU A 557 12.14 -12.96 -6.26
CA GLU A 557 12.82 -11.69 -6.08
C GLU A 557 11.91 -10.70 -5.36
N PHE A 558 12.40 -10.03 -4.33
CA PHE A 558 11.68 -9.01 -3.58
C PHE A 558 12.24 -7.62 -3.88
N LEU A 559 11.45 -6.75 -4.51
CA LEU A 559 11.91 -5.44 -4.94
C LEU A 559 12.28 -4.51 -3.78
N PHE A 560 11.63 -4.65 -2.63
CA PHE A 560 12.01 -3.92 -1.42
C PHE A 560 13.46 -4.19 -1.00
N VAL A 561 13.93 -5.44 -1.13
CA VAL A 561 15.31 -5.81 -0.86
C VAL A 561 16.26 -5.18 -1.89
N ASP A 562 15.86 -5.14 -3.16
CA ASP A 562 16.64 -4.54 -4.24
C ASP A 562 16.79 -3.03 -4.06
N PHE A 563 15.72 -2.31 -3.68
CA PHE A 563 15.81 -0.87 -3.34
C PHE A 563 16.72 -0.62 -2.16
N SER A 564 16.59 -1.40 -1.07
CA SER A 564 17.46 -1.28 0.10
C SER A 564 18.93 -1.56 -0.25
N LEU A 565 19.21 -2.52 -1.13
CA LEU A 565 20.57 -2.81 -1.58
C LEU A 565 21.15 -1.68 -2.43
N ALA A 566 20.34 -1.08 -3.30
CA ALA A 566 20.77 0.08 -4.10
C ALA A 566 21.17 1.26 -3.19
N GLU A 567 20.42 1.53 -2.12
CA GLU A 567 20.76 2.53 -1.12
C GLU A 567 22.08 2.22 -0.43
N VAL A 568 22.27 1.00 0.05
CA VAL A 568 23.51 0.59 0.71
C VAL A 568 24.70 0.65 -0.25
N TYR A 569 24.54 0.31 -1.52
CA TYR A 569 25.59 0.50 -2.53
C TYR A 569 25.99 1.96 -2.67
N ARG A 570 25.04 2.91 -2.65
CA ARG A 570 25.37 4.36 -2.65
C ARG A 570 26.14 4.78 -1.40
N HIS A 571 25.76 4.29 -0.23
CA HIS A 571 26.52 4.54 1.01
C HIS A 571 27.96 4.03 0.94
N LEU A 572 28.21 2.97 0.17
CA LEU A 572 29.55 2.41 -0.07
C LEU A 572 30.29 3.08 -1.25
N GLY A 573 29.67 4.07 -1.94
CA GLY A 573 30.22 4.68 -3.15
C GLY A 573 30.13 3.80 -4.40
N ARG A 574 29.40 2.69 -4.35
CA ARG A 574 29.19 1.73 -5.45
C ARG A 574 28.00 2.16 -6.31
N ASN A 575 28.09 3.38 -6.86
CA ASN A 575 26.96 4.01 -7.57
C ASN A 575 26.56 3.27 -8.85
N ASP A 576 27.52 2.62 -9.54
CA ASP A 576 27.22 1.87 -10.77
C ASP A 576 26.39 0.60 -10.50
N GLU A 577 26.63 -0.08 -9.39
CA GLU A 577 25.85 -1.24 -8.99
C GLU A 577 24.45 -0.82 -8.55
N ALA A 578 24.34 0.25 -7.78
CA ALA A 578 23.03 0.82 -7.42
C ALA A 578 22.23 1.19 -8.68
N ARG A 579 22.86 1.87 -9.64
CA ARG A 579 22.24 2.27 -10.90
C ARG A 579 21.74 1.07 -11.70
N LYS A 580 22.51 -0.01 -11.83
CA LYS A 580 22.12 -1.23 -12.55
C LYS A 580 20.87 -1.90 -11.99
N ILE A 581 20.73 -1.93 -10.65
CA ILE A 581 19.53 -2.46 -10.00
C ILE A 581 18.31 -1.64 -10.43
N LEU A 582 18.42 -0.32 -10.35
CA LEU A 582 17.31 0.58 -10.60
C LEU A 582 16.93 0.66 -12.08
N GLU A 583 17.91 0.73 -13.00
CA GLU A 583 17.67 0.67 -14.43
C GLU A 583 16.88 -0.58 -14.83
N ARG A 584 17.20 -1.73 -14.21
CA ARG A 584 16.47 -2.98 -14.42
C ARG A 584 15.02 -2.88 -13.95
N ILE A 585 14.79 -2.35 -12.75
CA ILE A 585 13.44 -2.21 -12.20
C ILE A 585 12.62 -1.22 -13.03
N VAL A 586 13.19 -0.07 -13.36
CA VAL A 586 12.54 0.98 -14.18
C VAL A 586 12.18 0.44 -15.57
N SER A 587 13.11 -0.28 -16.23
CA SER A 587 12.84 -0.88 -17.54
C SER A 587 11.68 -1.88 -17.49
N LYS A 588 11.64 -2.73 -16.44
CA LYS A 588 10.56 -3.71 -16.29
C LYS A 588 9.23 -3.08 -15.91
N ALA A 589 9.23 -2.03 -15.09
CA ALA A 589 8.03 -1.30 -14.75
C ALA A 589 7.43 -0.61 -16.00
N ALA A 590 8.27 -0.06 -16.89
CA ALA A 590 7.83 0.53 -18.14
C ALA A 590 7.16 -0.49 -19.08
N GLU A 591 7.53 -1.78 -19.01
CA GLU A 591 6.86 -2.86 -19.74
C GLU A 591 5.50 -3.24 -19.13
N ASP A 592 5.21 -2.83 -17.88
CA ASP A 592 4.00 -3.16 -17.11
C ASP A 592 3.29 -1.89 -16.58
N HIS A 593 3.05 -0.92 -17.47
CA HIS A 593 2.27 0.30 -17.19
C HIS A 593 2.85 1.19 -16.08
N ASP A 594 4.17 1.22 -15.90
CA ASP A 594 4.88 1.94 -14.83
C ASP A 594 4.39 1.53 -13.42
N ILE A 595 4.10 0.23 -13.25
CA ILE A 595 3.67 -0.36 -11.98
C ILE A 595 4.82 -1.11 -11.34
N ILE A 596 5.00 -0.91 -10.03
CA ILE A 596 5.96 -1.65 -9.22
C ILE A 596 5.21 -2.80 -8.53
N PRO A 597 5.55 -4.07 -8.84
CA PRO A 597 5.01 -5.23 -8.11
C PRO A 597 5.76 -5.43 -6.80
N GLU A 598 5.24 -6.31 -5.95
CA GLU A 598 5.96 -6.81 -4.78
C GLU A 598 7.22 -7.58 -5.17
N MET A 599 7.10 -8.42 -6.20
CA MET A 599 8.12 -9.38 -6.60
C MET A 599 8.25 -9.51 -8.12
N TYR A 600 9.41 -10.03 -8.55
CA TYR A 600 9.54 -10.65 -9.87
C TYR A 600 9.69 -12.17 -9.74
N VAL A 601 9.17 -12.90 -10.73
CA VAL A 601 9.32 -14.36 -10.81
C VAL A 601 10.79 -14.69 -10.96
N ALA A 602 11.35 -15.39 -9.99
CA ALA A 602 12.70 -15.97 -10.08
C ALA A 602 12.67 -17.48 -10.28
N VAL A 603 11.64 -18.14 -9.75
CA VAL A 603 11.37 -19.58 -9.91
C VAL A 603 9.92 -19.75 -10.35
N PRO A 604 9.68 -19.94 -11.66
CA PRO A 604 8.33 -20.16 -12.17
C PRO A 604 7.67 -21.40 -11.57
N CYS A 605 6.42 -21.26 -11.15
CA CYS A 605 5.63 -22.37 -10.64
C CYS A 605 4.12 -22.06 -10.80
N ARG A 606 3.28 -23.02 -10.40
CA ARG A 606 1.81 -22.82 -10.47
C ARG A 606 1.30 -21.61 -9.64
N LEU A 607 1.95 -21.31 -8.52
CA LEU A 607 1.56 -20.17 -7.65
C LEU A 607 2.11 -18.84 -8.16
N PHE A 608 3.25 -18.90 -8.83
CA PHE A 608 3.92 -17.75 -9.45
C PHE A 608 4.18 -18.07 -10.93
N PRO A 609 3.13 -18.04 -11.76
CA PRO A 609 3.23 -18.34 -13.18
C PRO A 609 3.95 -17.20 -13.92
N GLY A 610 4.46 -17.51 -15.10
CA GLY A 610 5.17 -16.56 -15.95
C GLY A 610 6.60 -16.98 -16.21
N ARG A 611 7.36 -16.10 -16.83
CA ARG A 611 8.79 -16.27 -17.10
C ARG A 611 9.62 -15.63 -16.01
N VAL A 612 10.89 -16.03 -15.90
CA VAL A 612 11.83 -15.36 -15.00
C VAL A 612 11.90 -13.87 -15.35
N GLY A 613 11.67 -13.04 -14.35
CA GLY A 613 11.62 -11.59 -14.46
C GLY A 613 10.23 -11.00 -14.75
N ASP A 614 9.18 -11.80 -14.90
CA ASP A 614 7.80 -11.29 -15.01
C ASP A 614 7.31 -10.77 -13.63
N PRO A 615 6.44 -9.73 -13.59
CA PRO A 615 5.88 -9.22 -12.35
C PRO A 615 4.98 -10.25 -11.67
N THR A 616 5.07 -10.34 -10.33
CA THR A 616 4.28 -11.29 -9.53
C THR A 616 4.06 -10.76 -8.11
N GLY A 617 3.34 -11.52 -7.27
CA GLY A 617 2.94 -11.08 -5.94
C GLY A 617 1.84 -10.03 -5.97
N ALA A 618 1.85 -9.11 -5.01
CA ALA A 618 0.92 -7.99 -4.99
C ALA A 618 1.28 -6.94 -6.07
N ARG A 619 0.29 -6.47 -6.83
CA ARG A 619 0.46 -5.52 -7.94
C ARG A 619 -0.74 -4.57 -8.03
N PRO A 620 -0.57 -3.25 -7.93
CA PRO A 620 0.61 -2.50 -7.54
C PRO A 620 0.97 -2.64 -6.05
N MET A 621 2.24 -2.68 -5.72
CA MET A 621 2.73 -2.58 -4.35
C MET A 621 2.93 -1.12 -3.96
N VAL A 622 2.45 -0.72 -2.77
CA VAL A 622 2.38 0.70 -2.37
C VAL A 622 3.57 1.10 -1.49
N GLY A 623 3.61 0.73 -0.21
CA GLY A 623 4.66 1.15 0.71
C GLY A 623 6.03 0.63 0.31
N TYR A 624 6.16 -0.67 0.21
CA TYR A 624 7.40 -1.37 -0.16
C TYR A 624 7.67 -1.41 -1.67
N GLY A 625 6.76 -0.89 -2.49
CA GLY A 625 6.94 -0.72 -3.94
C GLY A 625 7.10 0.75 -4.31
N ALA A 626 5.98 1.42 -4.61
CA ALA A 626 5.96 2.83 -5.03
C ALA A 626 6.63 3.75 -4.01
N GLY A 627 6.39 3.53 -2.71
CA GLY A 627 7.02 4.31 -1.62
C GLY A 627 8.53 4.12 -1.57
N ALA A 628 9.00 2.88 -1.62
CA ALA A 628 10.43 2.56 -1.60
C ALA A 628 11.16 3.16 -2.81
N TYR A 629 10.58 3.07 -4.01
CA TYR A 629 11.14 3.69 -5.22
C TYR A 629 11.26 5.22 -5.09
N VAL A 630 10.22 5.87 -4.60
CA VAL A 630 10.23 7.32 -4.37
C VAL A 630 11.34 7.71 -3.40
N LEU A 631 11.50 6.96 -2.31
CA LEU A 631 12.53 7.22 -1.32
C LEU A 631 13.94 7.03 -1.89
N ASP A 632 14.13 6.00 -2.72
CA ASP A 632 15.37 5.77 -3.44
C ASP A 632 15.74 6.96 -4.34
N LEU A 633 14.81 7.47 -5.15
CA LEU A 633 15.07 8.63 -6.00
C LEU A 633 15.44 9.88 -5.19
N LEU A 634 14.74 10.15 -4.09
CA LEU A 634 14.96 11.30 -3.24
C LEU A 634 16.29 11.24 -2.46
N SER A 635 16.81 10.03 -2.24
CA SER A 635 18.11 9.86 -1.55
C SER A 635 19.30 10.26 -2.43
N ARG A 636 19.18 10.15 -3.74
CA ARG A 636 20.24 10.51 -4.70
C ARG A 636 20.63 11.98 -4.60
N GLU A 637 19.69 12.90 -4.38
CA GLU A 637 19.97 14.32 -4.18
C GLU A 637 20.83 14.56 -2.92
N ARG A 638 20.62 13.75 -1.87
CA ARG A 638 21.42 13.86 -0.65
C ARG A 638 22.87 13.44 -0.87
N ALA A 639 23.10 12.40 -1.65
CA ALA A 639 24.44 11.92 -1.97
C ALA A 639 25.23 12.93 -2.83
N GLY A 640 24.57 13.61 -3.78
CA GLY A 640 25.16 14.67 -4.60
C GLY A 640 25.56 15.93 -3.81
N ASN A 641 24.77 16.32 -2.83
CA ASN A 641 25.03 17.48 -1.97
C ASN A 641 26.03 17.19 -0.85
N ASN A 642 26.24 15.93 -0.47
CA ASN A 642 27.19 15.54 0.58
C ASN A 642 28.66 15.52 0.15
N ASN A 643 28.97 15.72 -1.13
CA ASN A 643 30.33 16.07 -1.53
C ASN A 643 30.76 17.50 -1.10
N SER A 644 29.83 18.30 -0.56
CA SER A 644 30.10 19.67 -0.10
C SER A 644 29.79 19.95 1.37
N SER A 645 29.21 19.05 2.14
CA SER A 645 29.14 19.13 3.62
C SER A 645 28.26 18.01 4.17
N ARG A 646 28.83 16.97 4.73
CA ARG A 646 28.11 16.11 5.69
C ARG A 646 27.82 16.92 6.94
N PRO A 647 26.60 17.09 7.38
CA PRO A 647 26.37 17.08 8.80
C PRO A 647 26.41 15.59 9.19
N ALA A 648 27.57 15.19 9.71
CA ALA A 648 27.63 14.02 10.55
C ALA A 648 26.45 14.07 11.51
N HIS A 649 25.79 12.93 11.75
CA HIS A 649 24.97 12.73 12.93
C HIS A 649 25.90 12.84 14.17
N GLU A 650 26.54 13.98 14.34
CA GLU A 650 27.27 14.31 15.56
C GLU A 650 26.25 14.54 16.66
N ILE A 651 26.09 13.51 17.44
CA ILE A 651 25.58 13.65 18.79
C ILE A 651 26.74 14.36 19.54
N PRO A 652 26.58 15.58 20.08
CA PRO A 652 27.56 16.14 20.97
C PRO A 652 27.72 15.15 22.15
N GLU A 653 28.89 14.61 22.30
CA GLU A 653 29.31 14.00 23.57
C GLU A 653 29.28 15.12 24.62
N THR A 654 28.25 15.14 25.40
CA THR A 654 28.21 15.95 26.61
C THR A 654 28.80 15.12 27.73
N HIS A 655 29.90 15.61 28.25
CA HIS A 655 30.49 15.25 29.54
C HIS A 655 29.48 15.32 30.67
#